data_88440c7581d63b9ef843f2371ad5573d
#
_entry.id   88440c7581d63b9ef843f2371ad5573d
#
_cell.length_a   1.000
_cell.length_b   1.000
_cell.length_c   1.000
_cell.angle_alpha   90.00
_cell.angle_beta   90.00
_cell.angle_gamma   90.00
#
_symmetry.space_group_name_H-M   'P 1'
#
loop_
_entity.id
_entity.type
_entity.pdbx_description
1 polymer ?
#
loop_
_entity_poly.entity_id
_entity_poly.type
_entity_poly.pdbx_seq_one_letter_code
_entity_poly.pdbx_strand_id
1 'polypeptide(L)'
;MDTFTIFGWEIVPGYDISLAAWWIDFIILGIVLALAAGVFCFFFFLGWKPMTKEEKETFGAKRAELKTKKGAEKKEFLQQQSAPTRRMLWWKRAQKIVYPVTAFVVVVAMLGAPLLYSYGPQLWATIFYKDNTKVSETSKLAAEEATKNVVTIEKEGIVLLKNDGVLPFKTSEEEKTKINIFGMDAFGIFYGNGGSGEFATNYTYDKGTAKERTLKSTKLEDAFEDAGFEYNPYLKRLYQNFKNEKTTSSNFSIAESNADITASIATFGTTGRYLGIGSKWLPYEHEPGYGAYEKAYDEIGGKTLMEQAKAFSDKVVFCISRYGTESAEMTEAQLNLMQNERDLLDLLVENFSTKNIVVLLNTPGPIFLNELIEDYGIKSIVFMGHPGLTGATAVAEVISGKVNPSGRTVDTWPTDLHNNPTYETFGAKSTKFTGGKTYPFSNYYEGIYVGYRYYTTRAVEDKNFKYEDEVYFSFGHGLSYTKFNVSLAKHEVNQAEGTIKVDVDVENTGEVPGKYVIELYNTAPYYKGGIEKAAYTLVAYQKTNELQPGELQRYELEFKLRDLASWDTKKGCYNLEHGQYQISVKENAWDMAVDSLHNKENFFTFDIAEDVIYDTSYQTGYKYKNIFQDVEYGGNVEKIQYLSRADFEGTYTTNAEVNKVWNDNIEIDNNSANLRAMKYEDETIDESKVPADLKFSADERFGRVLDTPITLHDMKDAAWDDPRWSDFLDQLSIDDCKNLIGGGDFATPAIKSIDKPNASEGDGPASCYNSGTGHPSGTILASTWWNEAALLFGRSCAKEGAARGITGWYAPGMNIHRSPYAGRNFEYYSEDPLIAGNAGGYTALGALEYGVYTFAKHYGLNEQEINRNGLNVFCSEQGIREVYLKPYEIYSDLGGTGMMSAFSSMGTTWAGASEALCQTLLREEWGFKGSVITDYNNDTMPCSAGLRAGNDEWLIPALRSSGSLNDAVNKTPEDMRFYMRRACKNILYSLAHSNNAWDEADFTAKGLEYPR
;
A
#
# COMPACT_ATOMS: atom_id res chain seq x y z
N MET A 1 -14.73 -17.11 -24.74
CA MET A 1 -14.08 -16.26 -25.77
C MET A 1 -13.57 -17.17 -26.84
N ASP A 2 -13.89 -16.85 -28.10
CA ASP A 2 -13.44 -17.71 -29.21
C ASP A 2 -11.92 -17.63 -29.35
N THR A 3 -11.26 -18.77 -29.23
CA THR A 3 -9.84 -18.93 -29.54
C THR A 3 -9.64 -18.71 -31.05
N PHE A 4 -8.58 -17.98 -31.43
CA PHE A 4 -8.22 -17.87 -32.84
C PHE A 4 -6.79 -18.37 -33.06
N THR A 5 -6.54 -18.93 -34.24
CA THR A 5 -5.25 -19.56 -34.54
C THR A 5 -4.39 -18.67 -35.42
N ILE A 6 -3.18 -18.32 -34.98
CA ILE A 6 -2.19 -17.65 -35.80
C ILE A 6 -0.97 -18.58 -35.95
N PHE A 7 -0.56 -18.87 -37.19
CA PHE A 7 0.56 -19.75 -37.51
C PHE A 7 0.53 -21.14 -36.85
N GLY A 8 -0.68 -21.69 -36.61
CA GLY A 8 -0.84 -23.00 -35.99
C GLY A 8 -0.84 -23.02 -34.48
N TRP A 9 -0.83 -21.85 -33.81
CA TRP A 9 -0.96 -21.68 -32.36
C TRP A 9 -2.39 -21.23 -32.02
N GLU A 10 -3.05 -21.92 -31.10
CA GLU A 10 -4.32 -21.46 -30.54
C GLU A 10 -4.04 -20.31 -29.58
N ILE A 11 -4.60 -19.16 -29.84
CA ILE A 11 -4.44 -17.96 -29.04
C ILE A 11 -5.68 -17.75 -28.20
N VAL A 12 -5.52 -17.74 -26.87
CA VAL A 12 -6.55 -17.38 -25.90
C VAL A 12 -6.51 -15.88 -25.69
N PRO A 13 -7.56 -15.11 -26.05
CA PRO A 13 -7.57 -13.66 -25.84
C PRO A 13 -7.42 -13.30 -24.38
N GLY A 14 -6.45 -12.43 -24.09
CA GLY A 14 -6.13 -11.97 -22.75
C GLY A 14 -4.79 -12.47 -22.18
N TYR A 15 -4.45 -13.74 -22.43
CA TYR A 15 -3.18 -14.33 -21.95
C TYR A 15 -2.12 -14.45 -23.05
N ASP A 16 -2.52 -14.96 -24.22
CA ASP A 16 -1.56 -15.18 -25.32
C ASP A 16 -1.20 -13.89 -26.07
N ILE A 17 -1.99 -12.82 -25.92
CA ILE A 17 -1.71 -11.57 -26.63
C ILE A 17 -0.50 -10.84 -26.04
N SER A 18 -0.23 -10.92 -24.75
CA SER A 18 0.97 -10.30 -24.15
C SER A 18 2.26 -11.02 -24.61
N LEU A 19 2.24 -12.35 -24.64
CA LEU A 19 3.35 -13.16 -25.18
C LEU A 19 3.50 -13.01 -26.69
N ALA A 20 2.40 -13.02 -27.44
CA ALA A 20 2.40 -12.80 -28.88
C ALA A 20 2.84 -11.36 -29.23
N ALA A 21 2.46 -10.36 -28.46
CA ALA A 21 2.86 -8.98 -28.63
C ALA A 21 4.37 -8.79 -28.44
N TRP A 22 4.94 -9.43 -27.44
CA TRP A 22 6.39 -9.38 -27.20
C TRP A 22 7.19 -10.00 -28.36
N TRP A 23 6.77 -11.15 -28.90
CA TRP A 23 7.36 -11.73 -30.11
C TRP A 23 7.12 -10.87 -31.35
N ILE A 24 5.97 -10.21 -31.46
CA ILE A 24 5.63 -9.28 -32.53
C ILE A 24 6.59 -8.09 -32.51
N ASP A 25 6.95 -7.54 -31.36
CA ASP A 25 7.92 -6.46 -31.25
C ASP A 25 9.32 -6.88 -31.71
N PHE A 26 9.76 -8.09 -31.35
CA PHE A 26 11.02 -8.63 -31.90
C PHE A 26 10.93 -8.92 -33.39
N ILE A 27 9.79 -9.38 -33.88
CA ILE A 27 9.56 -9.59 -35.32
C ILE A 27 9.59 -8.23 -36.06
N ILE A 28 8.89 -7.22 -35.50
CA ILE A 28 8.89 -5.85 -36.07
C ILE A 28 10.29 -5.27 -36.04
N LEU A 29 11.01 -5.39 -34.94
CA LEU A 29 12.40 -4.95 -34.82
C LEU A 29 13.30 -5.69 -35.85
N GLY A 30 13.14 -7.00 -35.99
CA GLY A 30 13.81 -7.82 -36.96
C GLY A 30 13.51 -7.39 -38.40
N ILE A 31 12.23 -7.09 -38.71
CA ILE A 31 11.81 -6.57 -40.01
C ILE A 31 12.40 -5.19 -40.27
N VAL A 32 12.40 -4.29 -39.33
CA VAL A 32 12.98 -2.93 -39.44
C VAL A 32 14.48 -3.02 -39.68
N LEU A 33 15.20 -3.88 -38.97
CA LEU A 33 16.62 -4.12 -39.17
C LEU A 33 16.92 -4.78 -40.52
N ALA A 34 16.10 -5.74 -40.95
CA ALA A 34 16.22 -6.40 -42.25
C ALA A 34 15.94 -5.42 -43.41
N LEU A 35 14.93 -4.55 -43.27
CA LEU A 35 14.64 -3.50 -44.24
C LEU A 35 15.77 -2.46 -44.28
N ALA A 36 16.31 -2.03 -43.13
CA ALA A 36 17.45 -1.14 -43.06
C ALA A 36 18.69 -1.76 -43.70
N ALA A 37 18.97 -3.03 -43.40
CA ALA A 37 20.05 -3.78 -44.04
C ALA A 37 19.81 -3.98 -45.56
N GLY A 38 18.57 -4.29 -45.95
CA GLY A 38 18.17 -4.41 -47.37
C GLY A 38 18.38 -3.10 -48.16
N VAL A 39 17.96 -1.97 -47.60
CA VAL A 39 18.17 -0.63 -48.15
C VAL A 39 19.67 -0.31 -48.23
N PHE A 40 20.42 -0.58 -47.17
CA PHE A 40 21.87 -0.41 -47.17
C PHE A 40 22.54 -1.26 -48.24
N CYS A 41 22.22 -2.54 -48.33
CA CYS A 41 22.77 -3.46 -49.34
C CYS A 41 22.38 -3.03 -50.76
N PHE A 42 21.12 -2.64 -50.97
CA PHE A 42 20.65 -2.18 -52.29
C PHE A 42 21.48 -0.98 -52.79
N PHE A 43 21.71 0.02 -51.96
CA PHE A 43 22.53 1.19 -52.29
C PHE A 43 24.02 0.86 -52.37
N PHE A 44 24.50 -0.13 -51.62
CA PHE A 44 25.89 -0.60 -51.68
C PHE A 44 26.14 -1.32 -52.99
N PHE A 45 25.26 -2.24 -53.40
CA PHE A 45 25.40 -3.02 -54.62
C PHE A 45 25.08 -2.22 -55.90
N LEU A 46 24.27 -1.17 -55.85
CA LEU A 46 24.06 -0.23 -56.96
C LEU A 46 25.36 0.43 -57.47
N GLY A 47 26.36 0.56 -56.59
CA GLY A 47 27.65 1.07 -56.93
C GLY A 47 28.62 0.07 -57.60
N TRP A 48 28.23 -1.20 -57.69
CA TRP A 48 29.17 -2.28 -58.10
C TRP A 48 29.17 -2.59 -59.55
N LYS A 49 28.36 -1.96 -60.39
CA LYS A 49 28.53 -2.14 -61.85
C LYS A 49 29.78 -1.40 -62.38
N PRO A 50 30.70 -2.10 -63.03
CA PRO A 50 31.98 -1.50 -63.43
C PRO A 50 31.78 -0.36 -64.45
N MET A 51 32.28 0.79 -64.08
CA MET A 51 32.52 1.87 -65.06
C MET A 51 33.76 1.56 -65.85
N THR A 52 33.77 2.00 -67.10
CA THR A 52 34.97 1.90 -67.96
C THR A 52 36.09 2.77 -67.36
N LYS A 53 37.35 2.55 -67.80
CA LYS A 53 38.49 3.34 -67.31
C LYS A 53 38.30 4.83 -67.60
N GLU A 54 37.80 5.17 -68.80
CA GLU A 54 37.52 6.52 -69.26
C GLU A 54 36.37 7.18 -68.43
N GLU A 55 35.34 6.41 -68.15
CA GLU A 55 34.23 6.90 -67.26
C GLU A 55 34.71 7.18 -65.85
N LYS A 56 35.65 6.38 -65.31
CA LYS A 56 36.25 6.63 -63.97
C LYS A 56 37.12 7.88 -63.95
N GLU A 57 37.89 8.10 -64.97
CA GLU A 57 38.80 9.27 -65.12
C GLU A 57 37.99 10.59 -65.19
N THR A 58 36.84 10.56 -65.86
CA THR A 58 35.99 11.75 -66.07
C THR A 58 34.93 11.93 -64.94
N PHE A 59 34.75 10.92 -64.09
CA PHE A 59 33.68 10.93 -63.06
C PHE A 59 33.76 12.10 -62.07
N GLY A 60 34.99 12.49 -61.66
CA GLY A 60 35.22 13.58 -60.77
C GLY A 60 34.74 14.94 -61.34
N ALA A 61 35.06 15.19 -62.59
CA ALA A 61 34.65 16.40 -63.31
C ALA A 61 33.10 16.45 -63.47
N LYS A 62 32.52 15.35 -63.96
CA LYS A 62 31.06 15.20 -64.12
C LYS A 62 30.32 15.39 -62.83
N ARG A 63 30.88 14.95 -61.70
CA ARG A 63 30.31 15.15 -60.32
C ARG A 63 30.38 16.59 -59.90
N ALA A 64 31.49 17.30 -60.19
CA ALA A 64 31.65 18.70 -59.92
C ALA A 64 30.65 19.55 -60.72
N GLU A 65 30.52 19.25 -62.01
CA GLU A 65 29.55 19.90 -62.89
C GLU A 65 28.09 19.66 -62.48
N LEU A 66 27.73 18.47 -62.07
CA LEU A 66 26.39 18.22 -61.53
C LEU A 66 26.02 19.08 -60.29
N LYS A 67 27.02 19.49 -59.51
CA LYS A 67 26.80 20.35 -58.34
C LYS A 67 26.43 21.76 -58.71
N THR A 68 26.83 22.23 -59.87
CA THR A 68 26.55 23.63 -60.34
C THR A 68 25.18 23.75 -61.01
N LYS A 69 24.57 22.62 -61.44
CA LYS A 69 23.30 22.60 -62.20
C LYS A 69 22.08 22.50 -61.27
N LYS A 70 20.97 23.19 -61.61
CA LYS A 70 19.70 23.21 -60.88
C LYS A 70 18.52 22.89 -61.83
N GLY A 71 17.39 22.41 -61.19
CA GLY A 71 16.13 22.20 -61.91
C GLY A 71 16.22 21.35 -63.18
N ALA A 72 15.71 21.87 -64.32
CA ALA A 72 15.63 21.22 -65.62
C ALA A 72 17.02 20.88 -66.18
N GLU A 73 17.99 21.82 -66.11
CA GLU A 73 19.36 21.60 -66.56
C GLU A 73 20.04 20.41 -65.90
N LYS A 74 19.73 20.15 -64.63
CA LYS A 74 20.25 19.02 -63.88
C LYS A 74 19.69 17.71 -64.38
N LYS A 75 18.41 17.71 -64.73
CA LYS A 75 17.70 16.54 -65.26
C LYS A 75 18.24 16.18 -66.67
N GLU A 76 18.43 17.17 -67.51
CA GLU A 76 18.99 17.04 -68.85
C GLU A 76 20.45 16.53 -68.83
N PHE A 77 21.29 17.14 -67.95
CA PHE A 77 22.68 16.70 -67.77
C PHE A 77 22.79 15.22 -67.38
N LEU A 78 21.89 14.78 -66.44
CA LEU A 78 21.84 13.39 -66.01
C LEU A 78 21.37 12.44 -67.13
N GLN A 79 20.46 12.88 -67.99
CA GLN A 79 20.00 12.08 -69.12
C GLN A 79 21.07 11.90 -70.18
N GLN A 80 21.98 12.87 -70.36
CA GLN A 80 23.08 12.81 -71.28
C GLN A 80 24.24 11.93 -70.83
N GLN A 81 24.26 11.47 -69.56
CA GLN A 81 25.33 10.57 -69.09
C GLN A 81 25.03 9.11 -69.41
N SER A 82 26.11 8.31 -69.53
CA SER A 82 26.02 6.87 -69.69
C SER A 82 25.25 6.25 -68.43
N ALA A 83 24.60 5.13 -68.66
CA ALA A 83 23.85 4.49 -67.61
C ALA A 83 24.68 4.17 -66.32
N PRO A 84 25.96 3.67 -66.47
CA PRO A 84 26.80 3.48 -65.26
C PRO A 84 27.19 4.78 -64.56
N THR A 85 27.57 5.81 -65.32
CA THR A 85 27.94 7.12 -64.78
C THR A 85 26.74 7.79 -64.04
N ARG A 86 25.57 7.75 -64.64
CA ARG A 86 24.34 8.27 -64.04
C ARG A 86 23.97 7.57 -62.71
N ARG A 87 24.09 6.24 -62.70
CA ARG A 87 23.87 5.45 -61.49
C ARG A 87 24.86 5.80 -60.37
N MET A 88 26.14 5.96 -60.70
CA MET A 88 27.19 6.31 -59.77
C MET A 88 27.04 7.74 -59.23
N LEU A 89 26.65 8.70 -60.06
CA LEU A 89 26.37 10.08 -59.65
C LEU A 89 25.17 10.14 -58.70
N TRP A 90 24.15 9.33 -58.99
CA TRP A 90 22.98 9.20 -58.13
C TRP A 90 23.33 8.48 -56.81
N TRP A 91 24.08 7.40 -56.85
CA TRP A 91 24.54 6.64 -55.72
C TRP A 91 25.42 7.48 -54.77
N LYS A 92 26.39 8.24 -55.26
CA LYS A 92 27.22 9.14 -54.45
C LYS A 92 26.42 10.26 -53.76
N ARG A 93 25.26 10.59 -54.30
CA ARG A 93 24.35 11.58 -53.70
C ARG A 93 23.44 10.90 -52.66
N ALA A 94 22.93 9.74 -52.99
CA ALA A 94 22.10 8.97 -52.10
C ALA A 94 22.87 8.52 -50.83
N GLN A 95 24.12 8.17 -50.93
CA GLN A 95 24.96 7.78 -49.79
C GLN A 95 24.99 8.82 -48.68
N LYS A 96 24.92 10.11 -49.00
CA LYS A 96 24.95 11.18 -48.01
C LYS A 96 23.68 11.29 -47.16
N ILE A 97 22.61 10.70 -47.62
CA ILE A 97 21.28 10.70 -46.94
C ILE A 97 21.00 9.30 -46.38
N VAL A 98 21.13 8.28 -47.24
CA VAL A 98 20.74 6.92 -46.83
C VAL A 98 21.62 6.37 -45.71
N TYR A 99 22.93 6.54 -45.74
CA TYR A 99 23.82 6.01 -44.73
C TYR A 99 23.60 6.65 -43.33
N PRO A 100 23.52 7.99 -43.21
CA PRO A 100 23.16 8.58 -41.91
C PRO A 100 21.77 8.19 -41.40
N VAL A 101 20.78 8.12 -42.30
CA VAL A 101 19.42 7.71 -41.94
C VAL A 101 19.41 6.23 -41.51
N THR A 102 20.08 5.34 -42.25
CA THR A 102 20.15 3.92 -41.85
C THR A 102 20.91 3.74 -40.56
N ALA A 103 22.02 4.47 -40.35
CA ALA A 103 22.76 4.43 -39.09
C ALA A 103 21.91 4.97 -37.93
N PHE A 104 21.16 6.05 -38.14
CA PHE A 104 20.22 6.58 -37.13
C PHE A 104 19.15 5.57 -36.78
N VAL A 105 18.51 4.94 -37.76
CA VAL A 105 17.49 3.89 -37.52
C VAL A 105 18.08 2.70 -36.76
N VAL A 106 19.28 2.25 -37.07
CA VAL A 106 19.96 1.17 -36.36
C VAL A 106 20.28 1.57 -34.91
N VAL A 107 20.77 2.80 -34.69
CA VAL A 107 21.06 3.32 -33.36
C VAL A 107 19.77 3.44 -32.55
N VAL A 108 18.68 3.97 -33.09
CA VAL A 108 17.39 4.07 -32.44
C VAL A 108 16.85 2.67 -32.11
N ALA A 109 16.98 1.71 -33.01
CA ALA A 109 16.58 0.32 -32.75
C ALA A 109 17.43 -0.33 -31.62
N MET A 110 18.74 -0.10 -31.64
CA MET A 110 19.64 -0.60 -30.58
C MET A 110 19.40 0.01 -29.22
N LEU A 111 19.07 1.29 -29.15
CA LEU A 111 18.72 1.99 -27.88
C LEU A 111 17.31 1.65 -27.42
N GLY A 112 16.39 1.43 -28.37
CA GLY A 112 15.01 1.07 -28.08
C GLY A 112 14.81 -0.39 -27.67
N ALA A 113 15.66 -1.30 -28.13
CA ALA A 113 15.54 -2.72 -27.83
C ALA A 113 15.61 -3.06 -26.34
N PRO A 114 16.53 -2.50 -25.54
CA PRO A 114 16.53 -2.70 -24.09
C PRO A 114 15.30 -2.10 -23.39
N LEU A 115 14.82 -0.96 -23.88
CA LEU A 115 13.60 -0.32 -23.35
C LEU A 115 12.36 -1.15 -23.69
N LEU A 116 12.24 -1.65 -24.92
CA LEU A 116 11.17 -2.56 -25.30
C LEU A 116 11.27 -3.89 -24.56
N TYR A 117 12.47 -4.40 -24.32
CA TYR A 117 12.67 -5.61 -23.53
C TYR A 117 12.24 -5.43 -22.06
N SER A 118 12.57 -4.29 -21.45
CA SER A 118 12.31 -4.04 -20.04
C SER A 118 10.90 -3.49 -19.76
N TYR A 119 10.34 -2.71 -20.68
CA TYR A 119 9.08 -1.97 -20.48
C TYR A 119 8.01 -2.30 -21.55
N GLY A 120 8.35 -3.06 -22.59
CA GLY A 120 7.43 -3.41 -23.67
C GLY A 120 6.16 -4.09 -23.17
N PRO A 121 6.25 -5.14 -22.33
CA PRO A 121 5.08 -5.79 -21.77
C PRO A 121 4.20 -4.83 -20.95
N GLN A 122 4.79 -3.93 -20.17
CA GLN A 122 4.07 -2.92 -19.40
C GLN A 122 3.42 -1.85 -20.28
N LEU A 123 4.13 -1.40 -21.31
CA LEU A 123 3.61 -0.46 -22.29
C LEU A 123 2.45 -1.08 -23.10
N TRP A 124 2.59 -2.36 -23.48
CA TRP A 124 1.53 -3.09 -24.17
C TRP A 124 0.35 -3.37 -23.26
N ALA A 125 0.57 -3.78 -22.00
CA ALA A 125 -0.48 -3.89 -21.01
C ALA A 125 -1.18 -2.54 -20.80
N THR A 126 -0.46 -1.45 -20.70
CA THR A 126 -1.04 -0.11 -20.51
C THR A 126 -1.76 0.44 -21.75
N ILE A 127 -1.26 0.16 -22.96
CA ILE A 127 -1.83 0.68 -24.21
C ILE A 127 -2.95 -0.21 -24.75
N PHE A 128 -2.86 -1.52 -24.57
CA PHE A 128 -3.77 -2.51 -25.16
C PHE A 128 -4.61 -3.26 -24.13
N TYR A 129 -4.28 -3.16 -22.83
CA TYR A 129 -5.24 -3.45 -21.79
C TYR A 129 -6.32 -2.34 -21.81
N LYS A 130 -6.99 -2.24 -22.92
CA LYS A 130 -8.29 -1.64 -22.92
C LYS A 130 -9.10 -2.53 -22.00
N ASP A 131 -9.60 -1.91 -20.97
CA ASP A 131 -10.70 -2.38 -20.17
C ASP A 131 -11.86 -2.78 -21.12
N ASN A 132 -11.72 -3.94 -21.74
CA ASN A 132 -12.74 -4.54 -22.61
C ASN A 132 -13.82 -5.24 -21.80
N THR A 133 -13.72 -5.18 -20.47
CA THR A 133 -14.81 -5.53 -19.61
C THR A 133 -15.93 -4.54 -19.90
N LYS A 134 -17.00 -5.03 -20.53
CA LYS A 134 -18.24 -4.27 -20.66
C LYS A 134 -18.60 -3.82 -19.26
N VAL A 135 -18.51 -2.52 -18.99
CA VAL A 135 -18.94 -1.97 -17.72
C VAL A 135 -20.43 -2.28 -17.58
N SER A 136 -20.73 -3.31 -16.80
CA SER A 136 -22.09 -3.77 -16.56
C SER A 136 -22.88 -2.69 -15.82
N GLU A 137 -24.20 -2.76 -15.88
CA GLU A 137 -25.04 -1.85 -15.09
C GLU A 137 -24.84 -2.08 -13.58
N THR A 138 -24.60 -3.34 -13.18
CA THR A 138 -24.26 -3.68 -11.79
C THR A 138 -22.93 -3.08 -11.31
N SER A 139 -21.92 -3.00 -12.18
CA SER A 139 -20.66 -2.32 -11.86
C SER A 139 -20.84 -0.82 -11.61
N LYS A 140 -21.67 -0.13 -12.40
CA LYS A 140 -21.98 1.29 -12.20
C LYS A 140 -22.73 1.54 -10.90
N LEU A 141 -23.72 0.69 -10.59
CA LEU A 141 -24.47 0.78 -9.34
C LEU A 141 -23.56 0.50 -8.11
N ALA A 142 -22.67 -0.46 -8.22
CA ALA A 142 -21.69 -0.74 -7.17
C ALA A 142 -20.76 0.46 -6.92
N ALA A 143 -20.27 1.11 -7.97
CA ALA A 143 -19.45 2.31 -7.84
C ALA A 143 -20.22 3.50 -7.23
N GLU A 144 -21.49 3.70 -7.60
CA GLU A 144 -22.36 4.74 -6.98
C GLU A 144 -22.61 4.45 -5.48
N GLU A 145 -22.76 3.17 -5.10
CA GLU A 145 -22.86 2.77 -3.70
C GLU A 145 -21.53 2.99 -2.97
N ALA A 146 -20.43 2.66 -3.61
CA ALA A 146 -19.09 2.85 -3.06
C ALA A 146 -18.82 4.31 -2.70
N THR A 147 -19.25 5.29 -3.53
CA THR A 147 -19.09 6.72 -3.19
C THR A 147 -19.80 7.13 -1.90
N LYS A 148 -20.93 6.49 -1.57
CA LYS A 148 -21.64 6.74 -0.30
C LYS A 148 -20.93 6.08 0.87
N ASN A 149 -20.37 4.88 0.66
CA ASN A 149 -19.58 4.15 1.65
C ASN A 149 -18.31 4.92 2.00
N VAL A 150 -17.65 5.56 1.01
CA VAL A 150 -16.52 6.46 1.23
C VAL A 150 -16.88 7.56 2.24
N VAL A 151 -18.01 8.24 2.05
CA VAL A 151 -18.47 9.31 2.97
C VAL A 151 -18.78 8.73 4.36
N THR A 152 -19.38 7.54 4.44
CA THR A 152 -19.70 6.88 5.70
C THR A 152 -18.43 6.55 6.49
N ILE A 153 -17.44 5.93 5.83
CA ILE A 153 -16.16 5.58 6.47
C ILE A 153 -15.43 6.84 6.92
N GLU A 154 -15.37 7.86 6.09
CA GLU A 154 -14.70 9.12 6.41
C GLU A 154 -15.34 9.83 7.61
N LYS A 155 -16.68 9.86 7.71
CA LYS A 155 -17.40 10.43 8.88
C LYS A 155 -16.99 9.79 10.19
N GLU A 156 -16.74 8.50 10.17
CA GLU A 156 -16.36 7.72 11.36
C GLU A 156 -14.86 7.82 11.67
N GLY A 157 -14.02 8.16 10.67
CA GLY A 157 -12.57 8.14 10.78
C GLY A 157 -11.92 9.51 11.01
N ILE A 158 -12.61 10.63 10.72
CA ILE A 158 -12.08 11.98 10.99
C ILE A 158 -11.81 12.13 12.48
N VAL A 159 -10.59 12.60 12.82
CA VAL A 159 -10.18 12.81 14.21
C VAL A 159 -10.13 14.29 14.54
N LEU A 160 -10.90 14.71 15.52
CA LEU A 160 -10.78 16.05 16.13
C LEU A 160 -9.64 16.00 17.15
N LEU A 161 -8.42 16.40 16.72
CA LEU A 161 -7.23 16.35 17.56
C LEU A 161 -7.24 17.40 18.68
N LYS A 162 -7.65 18.62 18.35
CA LYS A 162 -7.72 19.76 19.28
C LYS A 162 -8.92 20.62 18.99
N ASN A 163 -9.62 21.07 20.05
CA ASN A 163 -10.73 22.01 19.92
C ASN A 163 -10.98 22.78 21.21
N ASP A 164 -10.40 23.95 21.35
CA ASP A 164 -10.61 24.86 22.47
C ASP A 164 -11.84 25.77 22.25
N GLY A 165 -12.97 25.20 21.80
CA GLY A 165 -14.24 25.88 21.59
C GLY A 165 -14.36 26.65 20.28
N VAL A 166 -13.59 26.28 19.25
CA VAL A 166 -13.63 26.87 17.89
C VAL A 166 -14.74 26.21 17.06
N LEU A 167 -14.73 24.91 17.01
CA LEU A 167 -15.69 24.10 16.24
C LEU A 167 -16.86 23.66 17.14
N PRO A 168 -18.06 23.45 16.56
CA PRO A 168 -18.39 23.57 15.14
C PRO A 168 -18.68 25.02 14.69
N PHE A 169 -18.41 25.30 13.42
CA PHE A 169 -18.92 26.50 12.74
C PHE A 169 -20.35 26.26 12.28
N LYS A 170 -21.31 26.45 13.17
CA LYS A 170 -22.72 26.16 12.91
C LYS A 170 -23.23 26.85 11.64
N THR A 171 -23.93 26.10 10.79
CA THR A 171 -24.62 26.59 9.61
C THR A 171 -26.12 26.53 9.78
N SER A 172 -26.87 27.34 9.03
CA SER A 172 -28.32 27.27 8.97
C SER A 172 -28.82 27.17 7.52
N GLU A 173 -30.05 26.70 7.33
CA GLU A 173 -30.67 26.66 5.98
C GLU A 173 -31.07 28.06 5.48
N GLU A 174 -31.30 29.00 6.40
CA GLU A 174 -31.78 30.35 6.07
C GLU A 174 -30.63 31.30 5.68
N GLU A 175 -29.44 31.13 6.28
CA GLU A 175 -28.28 32.00 6.02
C GLU A 175 -26.99 31.18 6.01
N LYS A 176 -26.28 31.18 4.88
CA LYS A 176 -24.97 30.52 4.74
C LYS A 176 -23.94 31.18 5.66
N THR A 177 -23.21 30.37 6.39
CA THR A 177 -22.08 30.84 7.22
C THR A 177 -20.88 31.11 6.34
N LYS A 178 -20.36 32.34 6.41
CA LYS A 178 -19.18 32.76 5.62
C LYS A 178 -17.88 32.23 6.23
N ILE A 179 -16.99 31.72 5.38
CA ILE A 179 -15.67 31.23 5.76
C ILE A 179 -14.61 31.70 4.76
N ASN A 180 -13.40 31.94 5.25
CA ASN A 180 -12.21 32.11 4.45
C ASN A 180 -11.46 30.80 4.39
N ILE A 181 -11.24 30.25 3.20
CA ILE A 181 -10.43 29.07 2.98
C ILE A 181 -9.06 29.52 2.50
N PHE A 182 -8.04 29.22 3.29
CA PHE A 182 -6.64 29.51 3.00
C PHE A 182 -5.84 28.24 2.75
N GLY A 183 -4.77 28.41 2.03
CA GLY A 183 -3.89 27.32 1.64
C GLY A 183 -4.21 26.79 0.23
N MET A 184 -3.16 26.70 -0.61
CA MET A 184 -3.27 26.10 -1.93
C MET A 184 -3.82 24.68 -1.84
N ASP A 185 -3.47 23.98 -0.78
CA ASP A 185 -3.86 22.60 -0.52
C ASP A 185 -5.36 22.43 -0.31
N ALA A 186 -6.05 23.43 0.25
CA ALA A 186 -7.51 23.38 0.40
C ALA A 186 -8.26 23.31 -0.94
N PHE A 187 -7.67 23.89 -2.01
CA PHE A 187 -8.21 23.87 -3.37
C PHE A 187 -7.61 22.75 -4.23
N GLY A 188 -7.04 21.74 -3.58
CA GLY A 188 -6.41 20.63 -4.27
C GLY A 188 -5.90 19.61 -3.27
N ILE A 189 -6.78 19.16 -2.36
CA ILE A 189 -6.47 18.10 -1.38
C ILE A 189 -5.99 16.84 -2.07
N PHE A 190 -5.19 16.06 -1.36
CA PHE A 190 -4.88 14.70 -1.76
C PHE A 190 -6.04 13.79 -1.35
N TYR A 191 -6.70 13.20 -2.33
CA TYR A 191 -7.78 12.23 -2.11
C TYR A 191 -7.25 10.86 -1.73
N GLY A 192 -6.06 10.51 -2.21
CA GLY A 192 -5.30 9.30 -1.97
C GLY A 192 -3.82 9.57 -2.16
N ASN A 193 -3.03 8.51 -2.29
CA ASN A 193 -1.57 8.56 -2.34
C ASN A 193 -1.03 7.83 -3.58
N GLY A 194 0.29 7.83 -3.77
CA GLY A 194 0.94 7.28 -4.96
C GLY A 194 1.37 5.83 -4.84
N GLY A 195 1.77 5.25 -5.97
CA GLY A 195 2.18 3.87 -6.08
C GLY A 195 1.00 2.92 -6.32
N SER A 196 1.10 1.70 -5.83
CA SER A 196 0.04 0.70 -5.99
C SER A 196 -1.28 1.08 -5.30
N GLY A 197 -1.25 2.04 -4.37
CA GLY A 197 -2.43 2.61 -3.71
C GLY A 197 -3.13 3.73 -4.48
N GLU A 198 -2.65 4.11 -5.66
CA GLU A 198 -3.25 5.18 -6.45
C GLU A 198 -4.59 4.78 -7.07
N PHE A 199 -5.53 5.72 -7.12
CA PHE A 199 -6.80 5.55 -7.82
C PHE A 199 -7.18 6.81 -8.63
N ALA A 200 -8.06 6.63 -9.62
CA ALA A 200 -8.51 7.73 -10.46
C ALA A 200 -9.48 8.65 -9.70
N THR A 201 -9.22 9.96 -9.70
CA THR A 201 -10.12 10.97 -9.10
C THR A 201 -11.26 11.41 -10.02
N ASN A 202 -11.27 10.90 -11.25
CA ASN A 202 -12.29 11.19 -12.25
C ASN A 202 -12.41 10.03 -13.24
N TYR A 203 -13.56 9.39 -13.31
CA TYR A 203 -13.81 8.27 -14.21
C TYR A 203 -15.15 8.41 -14.92
N THR A 204 -15.16 8.27 -16.24
CA THR A 204 -16.37 8.41 -17.05
C THR A 204 -16.76 7.09 -17.71
N TYR A 205 -17.89 6.55 -17.30
CA TYR A 205 -18.52 5.38 -17.92
C TYR A 205 -19.26 5.76 -19.20
N ASP A 206 -19.29 4.84 -20.17
CA ASP A 206 -20.04 4.99 -21.44
C ASP A 206 -19.79 6.32 -22.16
N LYS A 207 -18.56 6.81 -22.14
CA LYS A 207 -18.14 8.09 -22.72
C LYS A 207 -18.66 8.24 -24.16
N GLY A 208 -19.35 9.35 -24.40
CA GLY A 208 -19.92 9.68 -25.73
C GLY A 208 -21.26 9.02 -26.02
N THR A 209 -21.91 8.39 -25.06
CA THR A 209 -23.26 7.80 -25.19
C THR A 209 -24.30 8.57 -24.37
N ALA A 210 -25.60 8.32 -24.63
CA ALA A 210 -26.68 8.88 -23.82
C ALA A 210 -26.73 8.34 -22.36
N LYS A 211 -25.92 7.32 -22.05
CA LYS A 211 -25.78 6.73 -20.71
C LYS A 211 -24.48 7.13 -20.02
N GLU A 212 -23.79 8.14 -20.54
CA GLU A 212 -22.56 8.63 -19.94
C GLU A 212 -22.78 9.04 -18.48
N ARG A 213 -21.95 8.49 -17.59
CA ARG A 213 -21.91 8.82 -16.16
C ARG A 213 -20.48 9.10 -15.77
N THR A 214 -20.26 10.14 -15.01
CA THR A 214 -18.94 10.48 -14.50
C THR A 214 -18.94 10.45 -12.97
N LEU A 215 -18.09 9.61 -12.39
CA LEU A 215 -17.72 9.70 -10.98
C LEU A 215 -16.58 10.72 -10.86
N LYS A 216 -16.72 11.67 -9.97
CA LYS A 216 -15.74 12.71 -9.71
C LYS A 216 -15.44 12.80 -8.24
N SER A 217 -14.21 13.20 -7.93
CA SER A 217 -13.87 13.59 -6.57
C SER A 217 -14.70 14.78 -6.11
N THR A 218 -15.15 14.75 -4.87
CA THR A 218 -15.81 15.90 -4.24
C THR A 218 -14.73 16.90 -3.84
N LYS A 219 -14.79 18.11 -4.41
CA LYS A 219 -13.89 19.19 -4.03
C LYS A 219 -14.21 19.69 -2.63
N LEU A 220 -13.20 20.07 -1.87
CA LEU A 220 -13.41 20.54 -0.50
C LEU A 220 -14.29 21.81 -0.46
N GLU A 221 -14.07 22.76 -1.40
CA GLU A 221 -14.87 23.96 -1.48
C GLU A 221 -16.34 23.68 -1.85
N ASP A 222 -16.61 22.69 -2.73
CA ASP A 222 -17.97 22.29 -3.11
C ASP A 222 -18.65 21.61 -1.91
N ALA A 223 -17.94 20.76 -1.17
CA ALA A 223 -18.43 20.14 0.05
C ALA A 223 -18.81 21.18 1.14
N PHE A 224 -18.00 22.22 1.30
CA PHE A 224 -18.34 23.31 2.21
C PHE A 224 -19.62 24.04 1.75
N GLU A 225 -19.77 24.28 0.45
CA GLU A 225 -20.98 24.93 -0.07
C GLU A 225 -22.24 24.09 0.19
N ASP A 226 -22.17 22.78 -0.01
CA ASP A 226 -23.24 21.81 0.27
C ASP A 226 -23.53 21.69 1.77
N ALA A 227 -22.52 21.86 2.62
CA ALA A 227 -22.68 21.87 4.06
C ALA A 227 -23.33 23.16 4.62
N GLY A 228 -23.53 24.19 3.79
CA GLY A 228 -24.19 25.45 4.17
C GLY A 228 -23.23 26.61 4.39
N PHE A 229 -22.01 26.52 3.88
CA PHE A 229 -21.04 27.62 3.92
C PHE A 229 -21.05 28.45 2.62
N GLU A 230 -20.62 29.68 2.75
CA GLU A 230 -20.23 30.57 1.64
C GLU A 230 -18.73 30.86 1.78
N TYR A 231 -17.91 30.40 0.84
CA TYR A 231 -16.48 30.65 0.88
C TYR A 231 -16.07 31.89 0.08
N ASN A 232 -14.93 32.49 0.44
CA ASN A 232 -14.40 33.68 -0.18
C ASN A 232 -13.95 33.43 -1.64
N PRO A 233 -14.65 33.98 -2.65
CA PRO A 233 -14.33 33.70 -4.06
C PRO A 233 -13.00 34.34 -4.52
N TYR A 234 -12.53 35.39 -3.86
CA TYR A 234 -11.28 36.03 -4.27
C TYR A 234 -10.04 35.24 -3.86
N LEU A 235 -10.10 34.57 -2.69
CA LEU A 235 -9.06 33.63 -2.30
C LEU A 235 -8.99 32.44 -3.28
N LYS A 236 -10.12 31.87 -3.66
CA LYS A 236 -10.16 30.81 -4.68
C LYS A 236 -9.50 31.24 -5.99
N ARG A 237 -9.81 32.46 -6.47
CA ARG A 237 -9.20 33.00 -7.69
C ARG A 237 -7.70 33.20 -7.56
N LEU A 238 -7.21 33.67 -6.41
CA LEU A 238 -5.78 33.76 -6.13
C LEU A 238 -5.09 32.45 -6.37
N TYR A 239 -5.58 31.38 -5.73
CA TYR A 239 -4.99 30.05 -5.82
C TYR A 239 -5.10 29.44 -7.22
N GLN A 240 -6.23 29.67 -7.93
CA GLN A 240 -6.37 29.28 -9.33
C GLN A 240 -5.35 29.96 -10.23
N ASN A 241 -5.18 31.27 -10.07
CA ASN A 241 -4.21 32.04 -10.87
C ASN A 241 -2.76 31.65 -10.54
N PHE A 242 -2.45 31.41 -9.27
CA PHE A 242 -1.14 30.93 -8.85
C PHE A 242 -0.76 29.61 -9.53
N LYS A 243 -1.69 28.69 -9.56
CA LYS A 243 -1.46 27.39 -10.22
C LYS A 243 -1.21 27.54 -11.72
N ASN A 244 -2.00 28.38 -12.39
CA ASN A 244 -1.94 28.49 -13.85
C ASN A 244 -0.73 29.27 -14.34
N GLU A 245 -0.39 30.36 -13.67
CA GLU A 245 0.59 31.34 -14.16
C GLU A 245 2.01 31.03 -13.67
N LYS A 246 2.14 30.17 -12.65
CA LYS A 246 3.44 29.88 -11.97
C LYS A 246 4.21 31.17 -11.64
N THR A 247 3.48 32.24 -11.33
CA THR A 247 4.05 33.55 -11.14
C THR A 247 4.43 33.81 -9.69
N THR A 248 5.36 34.69 -9.49
CA THR A 248 5.71 35.20 -8.17
C THR A 248 4.65 36.14 -7.64
N SER A 249 4.59 36.35 -6.33
CA SER A 249 3.59 37.17 -5.63
C SER A 249 3.33 38.58 -6.20
N SER A 250 4.31 39.15 -6.88
CA SER A 250 4.21 40.52 -7.44
C SER A 250 3.33 40.64 -8.68
N ASN A 251 3.01 39.54 -9.36
CA ASN A 251 2.36 39.52 -10.67
C ASN A 251 0.94 38.93 -10.66
N PHE A 252 0.38 38.61 -9.48
CA PHE A 252 -0.95 38.01 -9.41
C PHE A 252 -2.06 39.02 -9.74
N SER A 253 -3.05 38.52 -10.47
CA SER A 253 -4.37 39.12 -10.62
C SER A 253 -5.39 38.25 -9.91
N ILE A 254 -6.44 38.82 -9.33
CA ILE A 254 -7.59 38.11 -8.78
C ILE A 254 -8.76 38.07 -9.77
N ALA A 255 -8.53 38.47 -11.01
CA ALA A 255 -9.50 38.34 -12.09
C ALA A 255 -9.91 36.88 -12.30
N GLU A 256 -11.07 36.65 -12.83
CA GLU A 256 -11.63 35.33 -13.04
C GLU A 256 -10.75 34.44 -13.92
N SER A 257 -10.47 33.26 -13.51
CA SER A 257 -9.73 32.25 -14.26
C SER A 257 -10.65 31.04 -14.56
N ASN A 258 -10.56 30.53 -15.78
CA ASN A 258 -11.31 29.35 -16.21
C ASN A 258 -10.64 28.03 -15.79
N ALA A 259 -9.53 28.11 -15.07
CA ALA A 259 -8.79 26.91 -14.72
C ALA A 259 -9.36 26.19 -13.51
N ASP A 260 -9.37 24.90 -13.60
CA ASP A 260 -9.73 24.00 -12.51
C ASP A 260 -8.49 23.64 -11.69
N ILE A 261 -8.44 24.07 -10.44
CA ILE A 261 -7.30 23.78 -9.55
C ILE A 261 -7.20 22.29 -9.24
N THR A 262 -8.33 21.58 -9.23
CA THR A 262 -8.40 20.19 -8.79
C THR A 262 -8.08 19.19 -9.88
N ALA A 263 -8.10 19.59 -11.15
CA ALA A 263 -8.03 18.66 -12.28
C ALA A 263 -6.69 17.94 -12.48
N SER A 264 -5.70 18.10 -11.63
CA SER A 264 -4.35 17.61 -11.94
C SER A 264 -3.62 16.91 -10.81
N ILE A 265 -4.28 16.60 -9.73
CA ILE A 265 -3.57 15.99 -8.57
C ILE A 265 -3.39 14.49 -8.75
N ALA A 266 -4.22 13.87 -9.55
CA ALA A 266 -4.29 12.41 -9.66
C ALA A 266 -3.46 11.79 -10.77
N THR A 267 -2.66 12.56 -11.51
CA THR A 267 -1.87 11.97 -12.59
C THR A 267 -0.40 11.93 -12.21
N PHE A 268 0.14 10.74 -12.13
CA PHE A 268 1.55 10.47 -11.91
C PHE A 268 2.42 11.39 -12.77
N GLY A 269 3.19 12.27 -12.14
CA GLY A 269 4.17 13.11 -12.82
C GLY A 269 3.69 14.39 -13.48
N THR A 270 2.41 14.75 -13.43
CA THR A 270 1.90 15.97 -14.10
C THR A 270 1.49 17.10 -13.17
N THR A 271 1.47 16.89 -11.87
CA THR A 271 0.86 17.82 -10.92
C THR A 271 1.75 18.94 -10.45
N GLY A 272 3.03 18.96 -10.78
CA GLY A 272 3.92 20.06 -10.39
C GLY A 272 4.09 20.31 -8.88
N ARG A 273 3.33 19.64 -8.01
CA ARG A 273 3.45 19.76 -6.56
C ARG A 273 4.59 18.92 -6.00
N TYR A 274 4.76 17.74 -6.56
CA TYR A 274 5.81 16.83 -6.15
C TYR A 274 6.38 16.15 -7.39
N LEU A 275 7.59 16.51 -7.76
CA LEU A 275 8.37 15.77 -8.75
C LEU A 275 9.24 14.77 -8.00
N GLY A 276 8.74 13.55 -7.86
CA GLY A 276 9.48 12.48 -7.24
C GLY A 276 9.77 11.36 -8.21
N ILE A 277 10.93 11.39 -8.81
CA ILE A 277 11.56 10.18 -9.32
C ILE A 277 12.84 10.02 -8.51
N GLY A 278 12.84 9.04 -7.60
CA GLY A 278 13.98 8.71 -6.75
C GLY A 278 14.36 9.81 -5.75
N SER A 279 14.18 9.55 -4.48
CA SER A 279 14.71 10.26 -3.29
C SER A 279 14.73 11.80 -3.26
N LYS A 280 14.10 12.48 -4.19
CA LYS A 280 14.03 13.95 -4.24
C LYS A 280 12.61 14.44 -4.38
N TRP A 281 11.82 14.20 -3.35
CA TRP A 281 10.60 14.95 -3.15
C TRP A 281 10.99 16.33 -2.64
N LEU A 282 11.11 17.29 -3.56
CA LEU A 282 11.24 18.68 -3.18
C LEU A 282 9.82 19.22 -3.02
N PRO A 283 9.46 19.72 -1.83
CA PRO A 283 8.27 20.53 -1.70
C PRO A 283 8.45 21.75 -2.61
N TYR A 284 7.58 21.89 -3.58
CA TYR A 284 7.49 23.14 -4.31
C TYR A 284 6.87 24.20 -3.37
N GLU A 285 7.15 25.46 -3.63
CA GLU A 285 6.42 26.55 -3.03
C GLU A 285 4.93 26.37 -3.33
N HIS A 286 4.18 25.87 -2.34
CA HIS A 286 2.76 25.52 -2.47
C HIS A 286 1.87 26.73 -2.36
N GLU A 287 2.37 27.80 -1.75
CA GLU A 287 1.60 28.98 -1.43
C GLU A 287 2.03 30.20 -2.25
N PRO A 288 1.10 31.06 -2.64
CA PRO A 288 1.45 32.40 -3.10
C PRO A 288 2.32 33.08 -2.06
N GLY A 289 3.37 33.77 -2.49
CA GLY A 289 4.22 34.50 -1.57
C GLY A 289 3.45 35.58 -0.81
N TYR A 290 3.94 35.97 0.37
CA TYR A 290 3.38 36.92 1.31
C TYR A 290 2.80 38.17 0.63
N GLY A 291 3.52 38.79 -0.31
CA GLY A 291 3.07 39.99 -1.02
C GLY A 291 1.81 39.81 -1.87
N ALA A 292 1.39 38.58 -2.19
CA ALA A 292 0.12 38.38 -2.91
C ALA A 292 -1.11 38.71 -2.06
N TYR A 293 -1.01 38.53 -0.77
CA TYR A 293 -2.09 38.79 0.19
C TYR A 293 -2.16 40.27 0.62
N GLU A 294 -1.05 40.97 0.58
CA GLU A 294 -0.92 42.39 1.01
C GLU A 294 -0.90 43.39 -0.13
N LYS A 295 -0.84 42.95 -1.38
CA LYS A 295 -0.98 43.82 -2.54
C LYS A 295 -2.41 44.30 -2.68
N ALA A 296 -2.58 45.56 -3.01
CA ALA A 296 -3.87 46.12 -3.39
C ALA A 296 -4.27 45.68 -4.81
N TYR A 297 -5.54 45.31 -4.97
CA TYR A 297 -6.10 44.88 -6.25
C TYR A 297 -7.29 45.73 -6.65
N ASP A 298 -7.29 46.23 -7.90
CA ASP A 298 -8.37 47.11 -8.43
C ASP A 298 -9.71 46.37 -8.49
N GLU A 299 -9.70 45.04 -8.72
CA GLU A 299 -10.87 44.16 -8.78
C GLU A 299 -11.67 44.10 -7.48
N ILE A 300 -11.05 44.43 -6.35
CA ILE A 300 -11.69 44.54 -5.03
C ILE A 300 -11.65 45.96 -4.46
N GLY A 301 -11.60 46.95 -5.36
CA GLY A 301 -11.70 48.36 -5.00
C GLY A 301 -10.46 48.92 -4.31
N GLY A 302 -9.28 48.44 -4.68
CA GLY A 302 -7.98 48.85 -4.15
C GLY A 302 -7.65 48.31 -2.76
N LYS A 303 -8.39 47.35 -2.26
CA LYS A 303 -8.10 46.64 -1.00
C LYS A 303 -7.04 45.55 -1.21
N THR A 304 -6.40 45.16 -0.14
CA THR A 304 -5.60 43.94 -0.12
C THR A 304 -6.50 42.70 -0.01
N LEU A 305 -6.01 41.51 -0.38
CA LEU A 305 -6.77 40.28 -0.19
C LEU A 305 -7.03 40.01 1.29
N MET A 306 -6.08 40.37 2.16
CA MET A 306 -6.25 40.20 3.59
C MET A 306 -7.34 41.13 4.17
N GLU A 307 -7.38 42.41 3.74
CA GLU A 307 -8.46 43.34 4.10
C GLU A 307 -9.82 42.85 3.59
N GLN A 308 -9.85 42.28 2.41
CA GLN A 308 -11.08 41.73 1.83
C GLN A 308 -11.51 40.47 2.58
N ALA A 309 -10.59 39.57 2.93
CA ALA A 309 -10.89 38.37 3.70
C ALA A 309 -11.43 38.69 5.10
N LYS A 310 -10.83 39.67 5.80
CA LYS A 310 -11.34 40.16 7.10
C LYS A 310 -12.75 40.75 7.00
N ALA A 311 -13.03 41.46 5.92
CA ALA A 311 -14.36 42.03 5.67
C ALA A 311 -15.40 40.97 5.29
N PHE A 312 -14.96 39.82 4.75
CA PHE A 312 -15.84 38.74 4.32
C PHE A 312 -16.27 37.84 5.51
N SER A 313 -15.31 37.37 6.32
CA SER A 313 -15.58 36.53 7.49
C SER A 313 -14.42 36.57 8.49
N ASP A 314 -14.73 36.36 9.76
CA ASP A 314 -13.73 36.12 10.81
C ASP A 314 -13.31 34.64 10.92
N LYS A 315 -14.06 33.71 10.27
CA LYS A 315 -13.80 32.27 10.31
C LYS A 315 -12.83 31.88 9.22
N VAL A 316 -11.82 31.12 9.63
CA VAL A 316 -10.72 30.67 8.78
C VAL A 316 -10.60 29.16 8.80
N VAL A 317 -10.48 28.56 7.64
CA VAL A 317 -10.06 27.16 7.45
C VAL A 317 -8.73 27.18 6.71
N PHE A 318 -7.69 26.62 7.30
CA PHE A 318 -6.37 26.47 6.69
C PHE A 318 -6.05 24.99 6.53
N CYS A 319 -5.67 24.56 5.32
CA CYS A 319 -5.37 23.16 5.02
C CYS A 319 -3.87 22.95 4.77
N ILE A 320 -3.32 21.96 5.46
CA ILE A 320 -1.94 21.48 5.29
C ILE A 320 -2.02 20.08 4.69
N SER A 321 -1.38 19.86 3.55
CA SER A 321 -1.38 18.55 2.90
C SER A 321 0.03 17.96 2.81
N ARG A 322 0.10 16.64 2.97
CA ARG A 322 1.31 15.84 2.75
C ARG A 322 0.94 14.61 1.91
N TYR A 323 1.89 14.16 1.12
CA TYR A 323 1.69 13.06 0.19
C TYR A 323 2.64 11.92 0.51
N GLY A 324 2.09 10.73 0.79
CA GLY A 324 2.85 9.50 0.91
C GLY A 324 2.90 8.75 -0.42
N THR A 325 3.93 7.93 -0.62
CA THR A 325 4.04 7.12 -1.83
C THR A 325 4.88 5.88 -1.63
N GLU A 326 4.60 4.90 -2.42
CA GLU A 326 5.44 3.71 -2.58
C GLU A 326 6.84 4.11 -3.10
N SER A 327 7.85 3.37 -2.68
CA SER A 327 9.26 3.53 -3.05
C SER A 327 9.96 4.81 -2.55
N ALA A 328 9.33 5.58 -1.68
CA ALA A 328 9.94 6.75 -1.05
C ALA A 328 9.46 6.93 0.38
N GLU A 329 10.31 7.49 1.24
CA GLU A 329 9.95 7.88 2.59
C GLU A 329 9.55 9.35 2.67
N MET A 330 8.80 9.71 3.70
CA MET A 330 8.58 11.09 4.08
C MET A 330 9.92 11.70 4.52
N THR A 331 10.15 12.94 4.18
CA THR A 331 11.31 13.71 4.64
C THR A 331 11.00 14.44 5.93
N GLU A 332 12.04 14.81 6.69
CA GLU A 332 11.86 15.63 7.89
C GLU A 332 11.18 16.96 7.57
N ALA A 333 11.48 17.56 6.42
CA ALA A 333 10.81 18.78 5.96
C ALA A 333 9.31 18.59 5.70
N GLN A 334 8.89 17.41 5.30
CA GLN A 334 7.46 17.09 5.11
C GLN A 334 6.74 16.84 6.44
N LEU A 335 7.44 16.41 7.47
CA LEU A 335 6.86 16.25 8.81
C LEU A 335 6.78 17.57 9.59
N ASN A 336 7.50 18.60 9.15
CA ASN A 336 7.48 19.95 9.72
C ASN A 336 6.60 20.89 8.88
N LEU A 337 6.31 22.08 9.43
CA LEU A 337 5.76 23.17 8.63
C LEU A 337 6.79 23.62 7.60
N MET A 338 6.33 23.91 6.39
CA MET A 338 7.15 24.51 5.34
C MET A 338 7.22 26.02 5.52
N GLN A 339 8.25 26.70 4.96
CA GLN A 339 8.43 28.11 5.16
C GLN A 339 7.24 28.96 4.67
N ASN A 340 6.69 28.61 3.52
CA ASN A 340 5.50 29.30 2.97
C ASN A 340 4.22 29.04 3.78
N GLU A 341 4.11 27.92 4.48
CA GLU A 341 3.04 27.66 5.45
C GLU A 341 3.22 28.53 6.70
N ARG A 342 4.45 28.70 7.18
CA ARG A 342 4.79 29.64 8.26
C ARG A 342 4.45 31.05 7.86
N ASP A 343 4.89 31.51 6.67
CA ASP A 343 4.62 32.84 6.17
C ASP A 343 3.11 33.15 6.10
N LEU A 344 2.31 32.15 5.72
CA LEU A 344 0.85 32.29 5.72
C LEU A 344 0.26 32.27 7.13
N LEU A 345 0.76 31.42 8.02
CA LEU A 345 0.32 31.38 9.41
C LEU A 345 0.63 32.69 10.14
N ASP A 346 1.79 33.30 9.90
CA ASP A 346 2.12 34.63 10.42
C ASP A 346 1.04 35.65 10.05
N LEU A 347 0.67 35.68 8.76
CA LEU A 347 -0.42 36.53 8.27
C LEU A 347 -1.77 36.21 8.91
N LEU A 348 -2.10 34.94 9.07
CA LEU A 348 -3.38 34.51 9.63
C LEU A 348 -3.50 34.90 11.09
N VAL A 349 -2.50 34.65 11.92
CA VAL A 349 -2.55 34.98 13.36
C VAL A 349 -2.45 36.47 13.63
N GLU A 350 -1.79 37.24 12.73
CA GLU A 350 -1.77 38.69 12.79
C GLU A 350 -3.17 39.32 12.48
N ASN A 351 -3.92 38.72 11.58
CA ASN A 351 -5.15 39.27 11.05
C ASN A 351 -6.44 38.68 11.62
N PHE A 352 -6.39 37.46 12.15
CA PHE A 352 -7.53 36.72 12.71
C PHE A 352 -7.23 36.21 14.11
N SER A 353 -8.27 36.06 14.91
CA SER A 353 -8.14 35.38 16.21
C SER A 353 -7.91 33.89 16.01
N THR A 354 -6.96 33.31 16.75
CA THR A 354 -6.73 31.84 16.74
C THR A 354 -7.94 31.04 17.18
N LYS A 355 -8.91 31.68 17.87
CA LYS A 355 -10.20 31.08 18.20
C LYS A 355 -11.16 30.95 17.01
N ASN A 356 -10.79 31.48 15.86
CA ASN A 356 -11.57 31.40 14.63
C ASN A 356 -10.81 30.66 13.52
N ILE A 357 -9.63 30.12 13.82
CA ILE A 357 -8.80 29.37 12.85
C ILE A 357 -8.90 27.89 13.14
N VAL A 358 -9.27 27.13 12.11
CA VAL A 358 -9.25 25.67 12.08
C VAL A 358 -8.16 25.21 11.11
N VAL A 359 -7.27 24.34 11.56
CA VAL A 359 -6.28 23.69 10.70
C VAL A 359 -6.77 22.30 10.32
N LEU A 360 -6.84 22.03 9.03
CA LEU A 360 -7.12 20.69 8.48
C LEU A 360 -5.82 20.02 8.08
N LEU A 361 -5.62 18.80 8.57
CA LEU A 361 -4.46 17.97 8.22
C LEU A 361 -4.87 16.91 7.20
N ASN A 362 -4.50 17.13 5.95
CA ASN A 362 -4.62 16.17 4.85
C ASN A 362 -3.29 15.45 4.67
N THR A 363 -2.96 14.57 5.62
CA THR A 363 -1.64 13.92 5.73
C THR A 363 -1.78 12.41 5.85
N PRO A 364 -0.77 11.60 5.46
CA PRO A 364 -0.82 10.14 5.55
C PRO A 364 -0.82 9.63 7.00
N GLY A 365 -0.36 10.42 7.94
CA GLY A 365 -0.22 10.12 9.36
C GLY A 365 0.29 11.33 10.14
N PRO A 366 0.90 11.12 11.31
CA PRO A 366 1.39 12.19 12.17
C PRO A 366 2.42 13.11 11.48
N ILE A 367 2.31 14.41 11.76
CA ILE A 367 3.31 15.45 11.51
C ILE A 367 3.61 16.20 12.81
N PHE A 368 4.72 16.94 12.86
CA PHE A 368 5.05 17.73 14.05
C PHE A 368 4.14 18.95 14.17
N LEU A 369 3.56 19.11 15.34
CA LEU A 369 2.56 20.13 15.61
C LEU A 369 3.04 21.23 16.57
N ASN A 370 4.32 21.17 17.00
CA ASN A 370 4.90 22.09 17.98
C ASN A 370 4.65 23.56 17.61
N GLU A 371 5.04 23.96 16.41
CA GLU A 371 4.87 25.32 15.93
C GLU A 371 3.39 25.72 15.88
N LEU A 372 2.51 24.84 15.38
CA LEU A 372 1.06 25.13 15.31
C LEU A 372 0.44 25.36 16.70
N ILE A 373 0.82 24.56 17.68
CA ILE A 373 0.21 24.56 19.01
C ILE A 373 0.86 25.60 19.92
N GLU A 374 2.19 25.64 19.97
CA GLU A 374 2.94 26.45 20.95
C GLU A 374 3.26 27.84 20.40
N ASP A 375 3.77 27.96 19.19
CA ASP A 375 4.18 29.24 18.63
C ASP A 375 3.00 30.03 18.05
N TYR A 376 2.17 29.38 17.23
CA TYR A 376 1.00 30.01 16.63
C TYR A 376 -0.25 29.98 17.52
N GLY A 377 -0.29 29.14 18.53
CA GLY A 377 -1.40 29.03 19.47
C GLY A 377 -2.71 28.60 18.84
N ILE A 378 -2.67 27.77 17.80
CA ILE A 378 -3.86 27.24 17.11
C ILE A 378 -4.75 26.46 18.08
N LYS A 379 -6.05 26.75 18.03
CA LYS A 379 -7.05 26.23 18.98
C LYS A 379 -7.89 25.08 18.46
N SER A 380 -7.88 24.82 17.14
CA SER A 380 -8.62 23.71 16.55
C SER A 380 -7.84 23.07 15.41
N ILE A 381 -7.64 21.75 15.52
CA ILE A 381 -6.91 20.92 14.55
C ILE A 381 -7.74 19.68 14.27
N VAL A 382 -7.98 19.39 12.98
CA VAL A 382 -8.74 18.24 12.50
C VAL A 382 -7.87 17.42 11.58
N PHE A 383 -7.67 16.15 11.88
CA PHE A 383 -7.04 15.19 11.02
C PHE A 383 -8.09 14.53 10.12
N MET A 384 -7.98 14.78 8.83
CA MET A 384 -8.87 14.23 7.80
C MET A 384 -8.16 13.18 6.91
N GLY A 385 -6.89 12.88 7.16
CA GLY A 385 -6.11 11.97 6.35
C GLY A 385 -6.26 12.21 4.85
N HIS A 386 -6.37 11.13 4.06
CA HIS A 386 -6.73 11.20 2.64
C HIS A 386 -8.15 10.63 2.48
N PRO A 387 -9.14 11.45 2.14
CA PRO A 387 -10.55 11.13 2.37
C PRO A 387 -11.21 10.25 1.31
N GLY A 388 -10.45 9.75 0.34
CA GLY A 388 -11.03 9.03 -0.79
C GLY A 388 -11.82 9.94 -1.72
N LEU A 389 -12.50 9.34 -2.70
CA LEU A 389 -13.10 10.07 -3.81
C LEU A 389 -14.14 11.14 -3.39
N THR A 390 -14.96 10.83 -2.39
CA THR A 390 -16.09 11.70 -1.98
C THR A 390 -16.05 12.10 -0.50
N GLY A 391 -15.03 11.73 0.25
CA GLY A 391 -14.96 11.95 1.70
C GLY A 391 -14.85 13.40 2.13
N ALA A 392 -14.45 14.33 1.25
CA ALA A 392 -14.49 15.77 1.55
C ALA A 392 -15.87 16.24 2.04
N THR A 393 -16.96 15.56 1.66
CA THR A 393 -18.30 15.79 2.18
C THR A 393 -18.35 15.64 3.70
N ALA A 394 -17.76 14.55 4.22
CA ALA A 394 -17.72 14.29 5.66
C ALA A 394 -16.93 15.37 6.41
N VAL A 395 -15.82 15.84 5.85
CA VAL A 395 -15.02 16.92 6.44
C VAL A 395 -15.85 18.19 6.63
N ALA A 396 -16.57 18.63 5.60
CA ALA A 396 -17.41 19.81 5.68
C ALA A 396 -18.57 19.64 6.67
N GLU A 397 -19.15 18.43 6.77
CA GLU A 397 -20.21 18.12 7.72
C GLU A 397 -19.70 18.12 9.18
N VAL A 398 -18.48 17.65 9.42
CA VAL A 398 -17.83 17.76 10.74
C VAL A 398 -17.58 19.22 11.10
N ILE A 399 -17.00 20.01 10.21
CA ILE A 399 -16.74 21.45 10.46
C ILE A 399 -18.02 22.22 10.74
N SER A 400 -19.13 21.88 10.08
CA SER A 400 -20.45 22.51 10.31
C SER A 400 -21.17 22.07 11.58
N GLY A 401 -20.76 20.94 12.18
CA GLY A 401 -21.44 20.29 13.30
C GLY A 401 -22.65 19.44 12.89
N LYS A 402 -22.86 19.18 11.61
CA LYS A 402 -23.86 18.21 11.13
C LYS A 402 -23.48 16.78 11.52
N VAL A 403 -22.20 16.51 11.61
CA VAL A 403 -21.61 15.25 12.09
C VAL A 403 -20.76 15.56 13.31
N ASN A 404 -20.95 14.81 14.38
CA ASN A 404 -20.10 14.85 15.55
C ASN A 404 -18.92 13.89 15.33
N PRO A 405 -17.65 14.36 15.34
CA PRO A 405 -16.49 13.50 15.12
C PRO A 405 -16.38 12.42 16.21
N SER A 406 -15.98 11.23 15.79
CA SER A 406 -15.83 10.07 16.68
C SER A 406 -14.61 9.20 16.35
N GLY A 407 -13.80 9.65 15.40
CA GLY A 407 -12.52 9.01 15.07
C GLY A 407 -11.50 9.15 16.18
N ARG A 408 -10.57 8.20 16.27
CA ARG A 408 -9.45 8.19 17.22
C ARG A 408 -8.15 7.98 16.50
N THR A 409 -7.07 8.56 17.03
CA THR A 409 -5.72 8.34 16.48
C THR A 409 -5.36 6.86 16.55
N VAL A 410 -4.66 6.39 15.53
CA VAL A 410 -4.13 5.02 15.44
C VAL A 410 -2.61 5.00 15.52
N ASP A 411 -2.04 6.16 15.73
CA ASP A 411 -0.62 6.41 15.94
C ASP A 411 -0.43 7.39 17.10
N THR A 412 0.70 7.29 17.77
CA THR A 412 1.19 8.31 18.67
C THR A 412 1.66 9.53 17.87
N TRP A 413 1.28 10.73 18.28
CA TRP A 413 1.72 12.00 17.68
C TRP A 413 2.83 12.62 18.55
N PRO A 414 4.11 12.35 18.26
CA PRO A 414 5.22 12.80 19.08
C PRO A 414 5.53 14.29 18.85
N THR A 415 6.14 14.90 19.85
CA THR A 415 6.69 16.26 19.76
C THR A 415 7.99 16.27 18.98
N ASP A 416 8.78 15.20 19.09
CA ASP A 416 10.06 15.00 18.41
C ASP A 416 10.31 13.51 18.17
N LEU A 417 10.85 13.17 17.01
CA LEU A 417 11.24 11.80 16.67
C LEU A 417 12.69 11.45 17.03
N HIS A 418 13.55 12.43 17.29
CA HIS A 418 14.96 12.16 17.64
C HIS A 418 15.10 11.32 18.91
N ASN A 419 14.12 11.39 19.80
CA ASN A 419 14.05 10.58 21.02
C ASN A 419 13.34 9.24 20.84
N ASN A 420 12.87 8.92 19.62
CA ASN A 420 12.21 7.66 19.32
C ASN A 420 13.26 6.60 18.91
N PRO A 421 13.21 5.38 19.45
CA PRO A 421 14.21 4.35 19.14
C PRO A 421 14.27 3.98 17.66
N THR A 422 13.17 4.15 16.91
CA THR A 422 13.14 3.85 15.49
C THR A 422 13.88 4.88 14.63
N TYR A 423 14.07 6.11 15.11
CA TYR A 423 14.69 7.18 14.35
C TYR A 423 16.08 6.82 13.81
N GLU A 424 16.92 6.24 14.67
CA GLU A 424 18.30 5.90 14.33
C GLU A 424 18.43 4.71 13.37
N THR A 425 17.40 3.88 13.24
CA THR A 425 17.42 2.63 12.48
C THR A 425 16.44 2.60 11.31
N PHE A 426 15.78 3.73 11.02
CA PHE A 426 14.85 3.88 9.92
C PHE A 426 15.51 4.49 8.67
N GLY A 427 15.04 4.10 7.49
CA GLY A 427 15.42 4.72 6.22
C GLY A 427 16.73 4.21 5.61
N ALA A 428 17.47 5.08 4.91
CA ALA A 428 18.60 4.71 4.06
C ALA A 428 19.91 4.40 4.83
N LYS A 429 19.81 3.74 5.97
CA LYS A 429 21.01 3.39 6.76
C LYS A 429 21.60 2.08 6.24
N SER A 430 22.81 2.16 5.68
CA SER A 430 23.53 1.03 5.09
C SER A 430 24.91 0.89 5.75
N THR A 431 25.34 -0.35 5.88
CA THR A 431 26.70 -0.68 6.37
C THR A 431 27.55 -1.24 5.24
N LYS A 432 28.84 -0.97 5.28
CA LYS A 432 29.80 -1.60 4.37
C LYS A 432 30.23 -2.94 4.96
N PHE A 433 30.16 -3.97 4.13
CA PHE A 433 30.60 -5.32 4.48
C PHE A 433 31.88 -5.69 3.74
N THR A 434 32.47 -6.81 4.10
CA THR A 434 33.71 -7.37 3.52
C THR A 434 33.65 -7.40 1.98
N GLY A 435 34.73 -6.99 1.33
CA GLY A 435 34.80 -6.94 -0.12
C GLY A 435 34.36 -5.62 -0.74
N GLY A 436 34.04 -4.59 0.04
CA GLY A 436 33.72 -3.25 -0.46
C GLY A 436 32.29 -3.10 -1.01
N LYS A 437 31.42 -4.08 -0.81
CA LYS A 437 29.99 -3.99 -1.13
C LYS A 437 29.23 -3.38 0.05
N THR A 438 28.18 -2.62 -0.25
CA THR A 438 27.26 -2.09 0.76
C THR A 438 25.96 -2.85 0.65
N TYR A 439 25.49 -3.37 1.77
CA TYR A 439 24.20 -4.05 1.88
C TYR A 439 23.30 -3.22 2.80
N PRO A 440 22.05 -2.97 2.40
CA PRO A 440 21.10 -2.29 3.25
C PRO A 440 20.65 -3.21 4.39
N PHE A 441 20.53 -2.64 5.58
CA PHE A 441 19.94 -3.36 6.72
C PHE A 441 19.21 -2.40 7.64
N SER A 442 18.29 -2.93 8.42
CA SER A 442 17.60 -2.22 9.50
C SER A 442 17.50 -3.13 10.72
N ASN A 443 17.86 -2.59 11.87
CA ASN A 443 17.70 -3.29 13.15
C ASN A 443 16.45 -2.75 13.84
N TYR A 444 15.45 -3.59 14.03
CA TYR A 444 14.27 -3.29 14.84
C TYR A 444 14.60 -3.58 16.30
N TYR A 445 15.65 -2.86 16.82
CA TYR A 445 16.17 -3.10 18.16
C TYR A 445 15.21 -2.66 19.27
N GLU A 446 14.23 -1.86 18.93
CA GLU A 446 13.11 -1.51 19.79
C GLU A 446 12.27 -2.73 20.21
N GLY A 447 12.31 -3.82 19.46
CA GLY A 447 11.58 -5.04 19.75
C GLY A 447 10.08 -4.81 19.83
N ILE A 448 9.48 -4.95 21.03
CA ILE A 448 8.05 -4.71 21.26
C ILE A 448 7.69 -3.24 21.50
N TYR A 449 8.69 -2.36 21.64
CA TYR A 449 8.49 -0.97 22.04
C TYR A 449 8.31 -0.05 20.84
N VAL A 450 7.21 -0.25 20.10
CA VAL A 450 6.79 0.58 18.96
C VAL A 450 5.65 1.51 19.40
N GLY A 451 5.67 2.75 18.93
CA GLY A 451 4.62 3.72 19.16
C GLY A 451 4.31 3.94 20.66
N TYR A 452 3.02 3.92 21.03
CA TYR A 452 2.59 4.15 22.40
C TYR A 452 3.22 3.17 23.40
N ARG A 453 3.55 1.94 22.98
CA ARG A 453 4.20 0.94 23.85
C ARG A 453 5.55 1.43 24.34
N TYR A 454 6.28 2.18 23.51
CA TYR A 454 7.54 2.82 23.92
C TYR A 454 7.29 4.00 24.86
N TYR A 455 6.51 5.00 24.41
CA TYR A 455 6.34 6.25 25.15
C TYR A 455 5.73 6.03 26.53
N THR A 456 4.69 5.22 26.62
CA THR A 456 4.02 4.93 27.90
C THR A 456 4.91 4.12 28.84
N THR A 457 5.65 3.13 28.30
CA THR A 457 6.51 2.29 29.15
C THR A 457 7.69 3.09 29.69
N ARG A 458 8.30 3.91 28.84
CA ARG A 458 9.40 4.77 29.27
C ARG A 458 8.97 5.79 30.30
N ALA A 459 7.81 6.39 30.13
CA ALA A 459 7.26 7.34 31.11
C ALA A 459 6.98 6.71 32.49
N VAL A 460 6.58 5.43 32.51
CA VAL A 460 6.37 4.67 33.75
C VAL A 460 7.70 4.32 34.44
N GLU A 461 8.74 3.99 33.69
CA GLU A 461 10.03 3.51 34.24
C GLU A 461 11.04 4.63 34.49
N ASP A 462 11.09 5.66 33.66
CA ASP A 462 12.05 6.74 33.70
C ASP A 462 11.40 8.03 34.22
N LYS A 463 11.68 8.39 35.47
CA LYS A 463 11.14 9.60 36.12
C LYS A 463 11.55 10.92 35.46
N ASN A 464 12.60 10.91 34.64
CA ASN A 464 13.07 12.09 33.92
C ASN A 464 12.35 12.23 32.57
N PHE A 465 11.72 11.17 32.08
CA PHE A 465 10.92 11.16 30.86
C PHE A 465 9.47 11.50 31.19
N LYS A 466 9.02 12.66 30.74
CA LYS A 466 7.65 13.11 30.97
C LYS A 466 6.85 12.88 29.71
N TYR A 467 5.80 12.12 29.81
CA TYR A 467 4.95 11.76 28.68
C TYR A 467 4.42 12.99 27.92
N GLU A 468 3.98 14.00 28.66
CA GLU A 468 3.37 15.20 28.12
C GLU A 468 4.37 16.13 27.39
N ASP A 469 5.68 15.98 27.68
CA ASP A 469 6.73 16.71 26.95
C ASP A 469 7.08 16.03 25.62
N GLU A 470 6.78 14.74 25.47
CA GLU A 470 7.18 13.92 24.31
C GLU A 470 6.03 13.58 23.36
N VAL A 471 4.77 13.72 23.80
CA VAL A 471 3.58 13.30 23.04
C VAL A 471 2.51 14.37 23.07
N TYR A 472 2.11 14.88 21.91
CA TYR A 472 0.98 15.80 21.81
C TYR A 472 -0.36 15.08 21.88
N PHE A 473 -0.52 14.01 21.11
CA PHE A 473 -1.73 13.20 21.10
C PHE A 473 -1.36 11.73 21.23
N SER A 474 -1.92 11.10 22.23
CA SER A 474 -1.74 9.68 22.49
C SER A 474 -2.38 8.84 21.40
N PHE A 475 -1.93 7.61 21.22
CA PHE A 475 -2.68 6.58 20.52
C PHE A 475 -4.07 6.43 21.18
N GLY A 476 -5.14 6.38 20.40
CA GLY A 476 -6.53 6.33 20.89
C GLY A 476 -7.14 7.71 21.18
N HIS A 477 -6.40 8.81 21.01
CA HIS A 477 -6.91 10.16 21.24
C HIS A 477 -7.90 10.61 20.16
N GLY A 478 -8.96 11.30 20.59
CA GLY A 478 -9.90 12.00 19.72
C GLY A 478 -10.98 12.69 20.51
N LEU A 479 -11.33 13.91 20.11
CA LEU A 479 -12.33 14.74 20.77
C LEU A 479 -13.70 14.59 20.09
N SER A 480 -14.73 15.01 20.83
CA SER A 480 -16.13 15.02 20.38
C SER A 480 -16.77 16.38 20.69
N TYR A 481 -17.82 16.74 19.97
CA TYR A 481 -18.66 17.90 20.29
C TYR A 481 -19.60 17.65 21.49
N THR A 482 -19.66 16.42 21.97
CA THR A 482 -20.39 16.04 23.19
C THR A 482 -19.43 15.50 24.24
N LYS A 483 -19.98 15.11 25.41
CA LYS A 483 -19.21 14.55 26.52
C LYS A 483 -19.77 13.18 26.86
N PHE A 484 -18.90 12.28 27.30
CA PHE A 484 -19.30 10.97 27.76
C PHE A 484 -18.85 10.75 29.20
N ASN A 485 -19.65 10.00 29.95
CA ASN A 485 -19.25 9.38 31.20
C ASN A 485 -19.08 7.89 30.95
N VAL A 486 -17.94 7.33 31.32
CA VAL A 486 -17.60 5.93 31.05
C VAL A 486 -17.32 5.25 32.36
N SER A 487 -17.98 4.13 32.63
CA SER A 487 -17.79 3.40 33.87
C SER A 487 -17.67 1.89 33.66
N LEU A 488 -16.71 1.29 34.34
CA LEU A 488 -16.60 -0.15 34.47
C LEU A 488 -17.78 -0.69 35.31
N ALA A 489 -18.74 -1.34 34.64
CA ALA A 489 -19.95 -1.83 35.26
C ALA A 489 -19.76 -3.20 35.93
N LYS A 490 -19.15 -4.13 35.19
CA LYS A 490 -18.91 -5.50 35.63
C LYS A 490 -17.69 -6.10 34.97
N HIS A 491 -17.05 -7.04 35.60
CA HIS A 491 -16.03 -7.89 34.96
C HIS A 491 -16.15 -9.34 35.44
N GLU A 492 -15.65 -10.25 34.61
CA GLU A 492 -15.58 -11.69 34.94
C GLU A 492 -14.30 -12.26 34.34
N VAL A 493 -13.48 -12.86 35.19
CA VAL A 493 -12.26 -13.58 34.77
C VAL A 493 -12.47 -15.07 35.00
N ASN A 494 -12.66 -15.80 33.92
CA ASN A 494 -12.82 -17.25 33.98
C ASN A 494 -11.50 -17.93 33.55
N GLN A 495 -10.62 -18.17 34.53
CA GLN A 495 -9.32 -18.80 34.27
C GLN A 495 -9.44 -20.25 33.75
N ALA A 496 -10.53 -20.95 34.08
CA ALA A 496 -10.73 -22.33 33.64
C ALA A 496 -11.11 -22.42 32.14
N GLU A 497 -11.91 -21.48 31.67
CA GLU A 497 -12.29 -21.36 30.24
C GLU A 497 -11.35 -20.45 29.45
N GLY A 498 -10.46 -19.74 30.15
CA GLY A 498 -9.48 -18.83 29.52
C GLY A 498 -10.12 -17.58 28.90
N THR A 499 -11.20 -17.06 29.53
CA THR A 499 -11.93 -15.88 29.01
C THR A 499 -11.99 -14.74 30.03
N ILE A 500 -11.99 -13.53 29.52
CA ILE A 500 -12.23 -12.30 30.31
C ILE A 500 -13.37 -11.56 29.64
N LYS A 501 -14.40 -11.20 30.43
CA LYS A 501 -15.54 -10.39 30.00
C LYS A 501 -15.55 -9.09 30.79
N VAL A 502 -15.80 -8.00 30.11
CA VAL A 502 -15.82 -6.67 30.68
C VAL A 502 -17.06 -5.91 30.19
N ASP A 503 -17.95 -5.57 31.12
CA ASP A 503 -19.10 -4.73 30.82
C ASP A 503 -18.73 -3.26 31.11
N VAL A 504 -18.91 -2.40 30.14
CA VAL A 504 -18.66 -0.95 30.23
C VAL A 504 -19.96 -0.20 29.96
N ASP A 505 -20.34 0.67 30.85
CA ASP A 505 -21.45 1.61 30.67
C ASP A 505 -20.92 2.91 30.07
N VAL A 506 -21.53 3.37 29.00
CA VAL A 506 -21.23 4.66 28.36
C VAL A 506 -22.50 5.50 28.33
N GLU A 507 -22.45 6.71 28.91
CA GLU A 507 -23.53 7.68 28.92
C GLU A 507 -23.10 8.94 28.16
N ASN A 508 -23.95 9.42 27.25
CA ASN A 508 -23.76 10.74 26.66
C ASN A 508 -24.27 11.82 27.62
N THR A 509 -23.35 12.48 28.31
CA THR A 509 -23.66 13.54 29.28
C THR A 509 -23.64 14.95 28.68
N GLY A 510 -23.43 15.08 27.39
CA GLY A 510 -23.41 16.35 26.68
C GLY A 510 -24.74 16.69 26.01
N GLU A 511 -24.69 17.61 25.03
CA GLU A 511 -25.90 18.23 24.48
C GLU A 511 -26.22 17.76 23.05
N VAL A 512 -25.33 17.03 22.39
CA VAL A 512 -25.50 16.54 21.00
C VAL A 512 -25.29 15.04 20.92
N PRO A 513 -25.95 14.36 19.96
CA PRO A 513 -25.70 12.93 19.74
C PRO A 513 -24.25 12.66 19.42
N GLY A 514 -23.73 11.49 19.81
CA GLY A 514 -22.36 11.12 19.51
C GLY A 514 -22.03 9.67 19.78
N LYS A 515 -20.86 9.25 19.30
CA LYS A 515 -20.29 7.92 19.50
C LYS A 515 -19.03 8.00 20.33
N TYR A 516 -18.75 6.95 21.07
CA TYR A 516 -17.54 6.82 21.89
C TYR A 516 -16.80 5.54 21.49
N VAL A 517 -15.48 5.53 21.67
CA VAL A 517 -14.66 4.31 21.55
C VAL A 517 -14.25 3.85 22.94
N ILE A 518 -14.65 2.64 23.29
CA ILE A 518 -14.24 1.95 24.53
C ILE A 518 -12.90 1.29 24.23
N GLU A 519 -11.88 1.55 25.04
CA GLU A 519 -10.55 1.01 24.90
C GLU A 519 -10.13 0.28 26.18
N LEU A 520 -9.79 -1.02 26.07
CA LEU A 520 -9.32 -1.84 27.18
C LEU A 520 -7.82 -2.11 27.04
N TYR A 521 -7.09 -1.73 28.09
CA TYR A 521 -5.64 -1.93 28.13
C TYR A 521 -5.26 -2.88 29.26
N ASN A 522 -4.32 -3.77 28.97
CA ASN A 522 -3.69 -4.66 29.94
C ASN A 522 -2.41 -4.03 30.49
N THR A 523 -2.21 -4.13 31.81
CA THR A 523 -0.92 -3.97 32.49
C THR A 523 -0.53 -5.32 33.06
N ALA A 524 0.49 -5.93 32.49
CA ALA A 524 1.00 -7.22 32.95
C ALA A 524 2.06 -7.06 34.04
N PRO A 525 2.25 -8.06 34.92
CA PRO A 525 3.37 -8.06 35.85
C PRO A 525 4.70 -8.09 35.06
N TYR A 526 5.64 -7.24 35.47
CA TYR A 526 6.95 -7.15 34.86
C TYR A 526 8.05 -7.52 35.84
N TYR A 527 8.89 -8.44 35.47
CA TYR A 527 10.07 -8.87 36.23
C TYR A 527 11.33 -8.37 35.56
N LYS A 528 12.11 -7.52 36.24
CA LYS A 528 13.32 -6.90 35.68
C LYS A 528 14.26 -7.93 35.09
N GLY A 529 14.56 -7.85 33.80
CA GLY A 529 15.41 -8.80 33.06
C GLY A 529 14.70 -10.13 32.73
N GLY A 530 13.37 -10.21 32.92
CA GLY A 530 12.48 -11.27 32.46
C GLY A 530 12.04 -11.05 31.00
N ILE A 531 10.81 -11.48 30.71
CA ILE A 531 10.19 -11.25 29.41
C ILE A 531 9.86 -9.75 29.27
N GLU A 532 10.19 -9.15 28.13
CA GLU A 532 9.86 -7.73 27.89
C GLU A 532 8.36 -7.52 27.79
N LYS A 533 7.85 -6.45 28.43
CA LYS A 533 6.42 -6.11 28.46
C LYS A 533 6.22 -4.60 28.43
N ALA A 534 5.35 -4.13 27.57
CA ALA A 534 4.90 -2.74 27.60
C ALA A 534 4.13 -2.44 28.89
N ALA A 535 4.15 -1.19 29.33
CA ALA A 535 3.36 -0.76 30.48
C ALA A 535 1.85 -0.93 30.23
N TYR A 536 1.43 -0.59 29.01
CA TYR A 536 0.05 -0.74 28.58
C TYR A 536 0.02 -1.42 27.21
N THR A 537 -0.92 -2.36 27.02
CA THR A 537 -1.15 -3.04 25.74
C THR A 537 -2.65 -3.08 25.48
N LEU A 538 -3.09 -2.59 24.32
CA LEU A 538 -4.49 -2.68 23.91
C LEU A 538 -4.89 -4.16 23.76
N VAL A 539 -6.00 -4.58 24.39
CA VAL A 539 -6.46 -5.97 24.36
C VAL A 539 -7.86 -6.14 23.78
N ALA A 540 -8.68 -5.10 23.84
CA ALA A 540 -9.98 -5.06 23.19
C ALA A 540 -10.44 -3.62 23.00
N TYR A 541 -11.31 -3.40 22.02
CA TYR A 541 -11.96 -2.13 21.79
C TYR A 541 -13.34 -2.32 21.18
N GLN A 542 -14.21 -1.33 21.36
CA GLN A 542 -15.52 -1.31 20.73
C GLN A 542 -16.01 0.13 20.56
N LYS A 543 -16.49 0.47 19.37
CA LYS A 543 -17.19 1.72 19.11
C LYS A 543 -18.65 1.58 19.46
N THR A 544 -19.21 2.57 20.16
CA THR A 544 -20.62 2.58 20.54
C THR A 544 -21.53 2.87 19.36
N ASN A 545 -22.80 2.55 19.49
CA ASN A 545 -23.84 3.17 18.68
C ASN A 545 -23.86 4.68 18.94
N GLU A 546 -24.57 5.46 18.10
CA GLU A 546 -24.82 6.86 18.36
C GLU A 546 -25.76 7.01 19.56
N LEU A 547 -25.25 7.59 20.64
CA LEU A 547 -25.98 7.83 21.87
C LEU A 547 -26.58 9.23 21.86
N GLN A 548 -27.88 9.32 22.16
CA GLN A 548 -28.56 10.61 22.33
C GLN A 548 -28.17 11.26 23.66
N PRO A 549 -28.29 12.60 23.79
CA PRO A 549 -28.08 13.27 25.08
C PRO A 549 -28.85 12.62 26.22
N GLY A 550 -28.15 12.22 27.29
CA GLY A 550 -28.70 11.50 28.43
C GLY A 550 -28.89 9.99 28.21
N GLU A 551 -28.55 9.46 27.07
CA GLU A 551 -28.65 8.02 26.80
C GLU A 551 -27.46 7.28 27.38
N LEU A 552 -27.75 6.21 28.13
CA LEU A 552 -26.78 5.27 28.69
C LEU A 552 -26.96 3.92 28.01
N GLN A 553 -25.85 3.31 27.58
CA GLN A 553 -25.84 1.96 26.99
C GLN A 553 -24.70 1.13 27.56
N ARG A 554 -24.95 -0.14 27.79
CA ARG A 554 -23.96 -1.13 28.25
C ARG A 554 -23.39 -1.88 27.07
N TYR A 555 -22.06 -2.08 27.05
CA TYR A 555 -21.30 -2.83 26.07
C TYR A 555 -20.51 -3.94 26.78
N GLU A 556 -20.61 -5.17 26.27
CA GLU A 556 -19.82 -6.31 26.70
C GLU A 556 -18.66 -6.52 25.75
N LEU A 557 -17.43 -6.50 26.26
CA LEU A 557 -16.21 -6.84 25.53
C LEU A 557 -15.69 -8.17 26.08
N GLU A 558 -15.32 -9.10 25.18
CA GLU A 558 -14.74 -10.39 25.52
C GLU A 558 -13.41 -10.59 24.79
N PHE A 559 -12.38 -11.08 25.50
CA PHE A 559 -11.10 -11.48 24.95
C PHE A 559 -10.53 -12.68 25.69
N LYS A 560 -9.47 -13.31 25.15
CA LYS A 560 -8.93 -14.52 25.73
C LYS A 560 -7.81 -14.21 26.72
N LEU A 561 -7.75 -14.99 27.79
CA LEU A 561 -6.67 -14.90 28.78
C LEU A 561 -5.28 -15.10 28.13
N ARG A 562 -5.20 -15.97 27.12
CA ARG A 562 -3.97 -16.22 26.36
C ARG A 562 -3.46 -14.99 25.59
N ASP A 563 -4.35 -14.06 25.24
CA ASP A 563 -3.98 -12.82 24.51
C ASP A 563 -3.14 -11.88 25.38
N LEU A 564 -3.08 -12.14 26.69
CA LEU A 564 -2.23 -11.45 27.65
C LEU A 564 -0.84 -12.11 27.82
N ALA A 565 -0.62 -13.27 27.21
CA ALA A 565 0.65 -13.98 27.30
C ALA A 565 1.71 -13.35 26.38
N SER A 566 2.95 -13.38 26.82
CA SER A 566 4.09 -12.88 26.04
C SER A 566 4.99 -14.03 25.59
N TRP A 567 5.71 -13.84 24.48
CA TRP A 567 6.66 -14.83 23.99
C TRP A 567 7.90 -14.91 24.87
N ASP A 568 8.11 -16.05 25.49
CA ASP A 568 9.30 -16.36 26.30
C ASP A 568 10.38 -17.00 25.41
N THR A 569 11.36 -16.23 24.97
CA THR A 569 12.45 -16.73 24.12
C THR A 569 13.32 -17.78 24.81
N LYS A 570 13.35 -17.82 26.14
CA LYS A 570 14.08 -18.85 26.90
C LYS A 570 13.36 -20.20 26.88
N LYS A 571 12.02 -20.19 26.84
CA LYS A 571 11.18 -21.38 26.79
C LYS A 571 10.77 -21.75 25.35
N GLY A 572 10.81 -20.79 24.43
CA GLY A 572 10.34 -20.95 23.05
C GLY A 572 8.82 -21.15 22.94
N CYS A 573 8.04 -20.44 23.76
CA CYS A 573 6.59 -20.54 23.79
C CYS A 573 5.96 -19.28 24.41
N TYR A 574 4.63 -19.15 24.32
CA TYR A 574 3.92 -18.10 25.03
C TYR A 574 3.78 -18.42 26.52
N ASN A 575 4.04 -17.43 27.36
CA ASN A 575 4.00 -17.55 28.81
C ASN A 575 3.12 -16.43 29.41
N LEU A 576 2.02 -16.81 30.04
CA LEU A 576 1.28 -15.91 30.92
C LEU A 576 1.91 -16.03 32.31
N GLU A 577 2.81 -15.09 32.65
CA GLU A 577 3.58 -15.16 33.89
C GLU A 577 2.68 -14.95 35.11
N HIS A 578 3.03 -15.60 36.22
CA HIS A 578 2.35 -15.38 37.50
C HIS A 578 2.43 -13.91 37.94
N GLY A 579 1.52 -13.48 38.78
CA GLY A 579 1.47 -12.12 39.29
C GLY A 579 0.14 -11.44 39.07
N GLN A 580 0.08 -10.17 39.41
CA GLN A 580 -1.14 -9.37 39.32
C GLN A 580 -1.22 -8.69 37.95
N TYR A 581 -2.32 -8.91 37.26
CA TYR A 581 -2.70 -8.24 36.02
C TYR A 581 -3.75 -7.16 36.33
N GLN A 582 -3.73 -6.08 35.55
CA GLN A 582 -4.74 -5.03 35.58
C GLN A 582 -5.32 -4.81 34.21
N ILE A 583 -6.65 -4.79 34.12
CA ILE A 583 -7.38 -4.35 32.92
C ILE A 583 -8.00 -2.99 33.22
N SER A 584 -7.69 -2.00 32.39
CA SER A 584 -8.13 -0.62 32.54
C SER A 584 -8.99 -0.18 31.38
N VAL A 585 -10.10 0.50 31.65
CA VAL A 585 -10.86 1.26 30.65
C VAL A 585 -10.20 2.62 30.52
N LYS A 586 -9.65 2.93 29.37
CA LYS A 586 -8.88 4.17 29.17
C LYS A 586 -9.53 5.06 28.12
N GLU A 587 -9.22 6.36 28.18
CA GLU A 587 -9.62 7.37 27.19
C GLU A 587 -8.71 7.29 25.93
N ASN A 588 -7.46 6.89 26.16
CA ASN A 588 -6.41 6.68 25.17
C ASN A 588 -5.29 5.87 25.84
N ALA A 589 -4.21 5.57 25.16
CA ALA A 589 -3.12 4.75 25.70
C ALA A 589 -2.50 5.28 27.00
N TRP A 590 -2.63 6.58 27.30
CA TRP A 590 -2.09 7.19 28.53
C TRP A 590 -3.15 7.49 29.57
N ASP A 591 -4.22 8.19 29.22
CA ASP A 591 -5.22 8.70 30.12
C ASP A 591 -6.30 7.65 30.46
N MET A 592 -6.70 7.61 31.74
CA MET A 592 -7.81 6.78 32.18
C MET A 592 -9.14 7.40 31.76
N ALA A 593 -10.12 6.58 31.37
CA ALA A 593 -11.47 7.03 31.17
C ALA A 593 -12.08 7.49 32.51
N VAL A 594 -12.85 8.58 32.47
CA VAL A 594 -13.35 9.23 33.68
C VAL A 594 -14.77 8.76 34.01
N ASP A 595 -14.95 8.17 35.20
CA ASP A 595 -16.27 8.00 35.82
C ASP A 595 -16.56 9.17 36.80
N SER A 596 -16.97 10.28 36.22
CA SER A 596 -17.28 11.49 36.97
C SER A 596 -18.59 11.39 37.82
N LEU A 597 -19.48 10.45 37.46
CA LEU A 597 -20.78 10.28 38.12
C LEU A 597 -20.67 9.42 39.37
N HIS A 598 -19.83 8.41 39.40
CA HIS A 598 -19.74 7.46 40.49
C HIS A 598 -18.42 7.58 41.26
N ASN A 599 -17.46 8.38 40.78
CA ASN A 599 -16.14 8.55 41.37
C ASN A 599 -15.44 7.21 41.62
N LYS A 600 -15.53 6.30 40.62
CA LYS A 600 -14.92 4.97 40.64
C LYS A 600 -13.70 4.94 39.76
N GLU A 601 -12.79 4.04 40.12
CA GLU A 601 -11.66 3.69 39.25
C GLU A 601 -12.13 2.76 38.13
N ASN A 602 -11.76 3.06 36.89
CA ASN A 602 -12.14 2.31 35.71
C ASN A 602 -11.12 1.18 35.38
N PHE A 603 -10.75 0.42 36.40
CA PHE A 603 -9.93 -0.77 36.24
C PHE A 603 -10.32 -1.86 37.25
N PHE A 604 -9.86 -3.06 36.97
CA PHE A 604 -9.88 -4.16 37.94
C PHE A 604 -8.57 -4.95 37.84
N THR A 605 -8.25 -5.66 38.92
CA THR A 605 -7.06 -6.53 38.99
C THR A 605 -7.46 -7.98 39.21
N PHE A 606 -6.64 -8.88 38.77
CA PHE A 606 -6.73 -10.30 39.04
C PHE A 606 -5.35 -10.93 39.11
N ASP A 607 -5.25 -12.04 39.86
CA ASP A 607 -3.97 -12.70 40.07
C ASP A 607 -3.91 -14.02 39.28
N ILE A 608 -2.76 -14.25 38.64
CA ILE A 608 -2.34 -15.53 38.09
C ILE A 608 -1.38 -16.15 39.09
N ALA A 609 -1.76 -17.31 39.68
CA ALA A 609 -1.04 -17.90 40.80
C ALA A 609 0.31 -18.53 40.38
N GLU A 610 0.36 -19.15 39.20
CA GLU A 610 1.53 -19.82 38.61
C GLU A 610 1.58 -19.52 37.11
N ASP A 611 2.79 -19.57 36.51
CA ASP A 611 2.95 -19.39 35.07
C ASP A 611 2.04 -20.35 34.27
N VAL A 612 1.25 -19.83 33.36
CA VAL A 612 0.47 -20.62 32.39
C VAL A 612 1.22 -20.68 31.07
N ILE A 613 1.71 -21.88 30.75
CA ILE A 613 2.51 -22.11 29.58
C ILE A 613 1.64 -22.59 28.41
N TYR A 614 1.63 -21.82 27.33
CA TYR A 614 1.02 -22.20 26.06
C TYR A 614 2.13 -22.70 25.13
N ASP A 615 2.47 -23.98 25.20
CA ASP A 615 3.58 -24.59 24.46
C ASP A 615 3.15 -25.16 23.11
N THR A 616 1.87 -25.03 22.77
CA THR A 616 1.29 -25.50 21.52
C THR A 616 0.35 -24.45 20.93
N SER A 617 0.31 -24.41 19.59
CA SER A 617 -0.64 -23.59 18.85
C SER A 617 -2.07 -24.07 19.12
N TYR A 618 -2.97 -23.15 19.36
CA TYR A 618 -4.38 -23.47 19.52
C TYR A 618 -5.09 -23.75 18.19
N GLN A 619 -4.52 -23.26 17.08
CA GLN A 619 -5.07 -23.50 15.74
C GLN A 619 -4.75 -24.91 15.24
N THR A 620 -3.53 -25.40 15.47
CA THR A 620 -3.01 -26.61 14.83
C THR A 620 -2.54 -27.67 15.81
N GLY A 621 -2.25 -27.32 17.07
CA GLY A 621 -1.55 -28.19 18.01
C GLY A 621 -0.04 -28.31 17.76
N TYR A 622 0.52 -27.51 16.84
CA TYR A 622 1.96 -27.48 16.62
C TYR A 622 2.71 -27.08 17.90
N LYS A 623 3.78 -27.80 18.24
CA LYS A 623 4.57 -27.47 19.42
C LYS A 623 5.50 -26.30 19.13
N TYR A 624 5.32 -25.20 19.86
CA TYR A 624 6.12 -23.99 19.71
C TYR A 624 7.61 -24.21 19.97
N LYS A 625 8.42 -23.45 19.28
CA LYS A 625 9.87 -23.30 19.47
C LYS A 625 10.31 -21.95 18.88
N ASN A 626 11.49 -21.47 19.25
CA ASN A 626 12.11 -20.33 18.57
C ASN A 626 12.47 -20.75 17.14
N ILE A 627 12.02 -19.96 16.16
CA ILE A 627 12.23 -20.23 14.73
C ILE A 627 12.94 -19.09 14.00
N PHE A 628 13.09 -17.93 14.64
CA PHE A 628 13.71 -16.73 14.07
C PHE A 628 15.07 -16.40 14.70
N GLN A 629 15.80 -17.38 15.16
CA GLN A 629 17.12 -17.17 15.77
C GLN A 629 18.11 -16.50 14.82
N ASP A 630 18.07 -16.83 13.52
CA ASP A 630 18.92 -16.19 12.50
C ASP A 630 18.51 -14.74 12.24
N VAL A 631 17.24 -14.39 12.48
CA VAL A 631 16.74 -13.02 12.38
C VAL A 631 17.14 -12.21 13.62
N GLU A 632 17.22 -12.86 14.79
CA GLU A 632 17.59 -12.22 16.05
C GLU A 632 19.10 -11.97 16.15
N TYR A 633 19.92 -12.87 15.63
CA TYR A 633 21.38 -12.87 15.86
C TYR A 633 22.23 -12.64 14.62
N GLY A 634 21.66 -12.63 13.44
CA GLY A 634 22.41 -12.38 12.20
C GLY A 634 23.57 -13.34 11.96
N GLY A 635 23.40 -14.63 12.22
CA GLY A 635 24.45 -15.60 12.04
C GLY A 635 25.58 -15.51 13.07
N ASN A 636 26.82 -15.32 12.65
CA ASN A 636 27.99 -15.31 13.54
C ASN A 636 28.26 -13.97 14.25
N VAL A 637 27.28 -13.11 14.43
CA VAL A 637 27.45 -11.78 15.03
C VAL A 637 27.25 -11.80 16.53
N GLU A 638 27.89 -10.88 17.24
CA GLU A 638 27.55 -10.58 18.63
C GLU A 638 26.07 -10.20 18.69
N LYS A 639 25.37 -10.68 19.72
CA LYS A 639 23.94 -10.46 19.93
C LYS A 639 23.61 -8.98 19.81
N ILE A 640 22.62 -8.65 18.95
CA ILE A 640 22.04 -7.31 18.91
C ILE A 640 21.49 -6.99 20.31
N GLN A 641 21.87 -5.86 20.86
CA GLN A 641 21.29 -5.38 22.10
C GLN A 641 19.94 -4.77 21.80
N TYR A 642 18.89 -5.44 22.21
CA TYR A 642 17.53 -4.94 22.09
C TYR A 642 17.22 -3.98 23.23
N LEU A 643 16.33 -3.01 22.97
CA LEU A 643 15.82 -2.09 23.97
C LEU A 643 15.12 -2.88 25.10
N SER A 644 15.41 -2.54 26.35
CA SER A 644 14.89 -3.26 27.49
C SER A 644 14.26 -2.30 28.51
N ARG A 645 13.07 -2.66 28.96
CA ARG A 645 12.38 -1.98 30.07
C ARG A 645 13.19 -1.98 31.37
N ALA A 646 14.06 -2.97 31.55
CA ALA A 646 14.95 -3.06 32.70
C ALA A 646 15.95 -1.91 32.79
N ASP A 647 16.33 -1.33 31.67
CA ASP A 647 17.33 -0.27 31.55
C ASP A 647 17.21 0.44 30.19
N PHE A 648 16.22 1.28 30.03
CA PHE A 648 16.02 2.02 28.77
C PHE A 648 17.23 2.90 28.42
N GLU A 649 17.81 3.61 29.41
CA GLU A 649 18.95 4.50 29.15
C GLU A 649 20.19 3.71 28.68
N GLY A 650 20.50 2.60 29.37
CA GLY A 650 21.67 1.77 29.05
C GLY A 650 21.50 0.91 27.79
N THR A 651 20.26 0.68 27.33
CA THR A 651 19.96 -0.11 26.14
C THR A 651 19.50 0.74 24.95
N TYR A 652 19.25 2.04 25.15
CA TYR A 652 19.00 2.97 24.06
C TYR A 652 20.27 3.18 23.23
N THR A 653 20.20 2.90 21.95
CA THR A 653 21.39 2.78 21.11
C THR A 653 21.42 3.89 20.07
N THR A 654 22.58 4.54 19.92
CA THR A 654 22.83 5.47 18.82
C THR A 654 23.13 4.72 17.53
N ASN A 655 22.90 5.35 16.38
CA ASN A 655 23.23 4.78 15.06
C ASN A 655 24.69 4.28 14.96
N ALA A 656 25.64 5.00 15.58
CA ALA A 656 27.06 4.60 15.60
C ALA A 656 27.29 3.28 16.34
N GLU A 657 26.47 2.98 17.35
CA GLU A 657 26.59 1.76 18.16
C GLU A 657 25.84 0.60 17.54
N VAL A 658 24.62 0.83 16.99
CA VAL A 658 23.92 -0.16 16.18
C VAL A 658 24.78 -0.64 15.02
N ASN A 659 25.49 0.28 14.37
CA ASN A 659 26.38 -0.05 13.25
C ASN A 659 27.67 -0.78 13.66
N LYS A 660 28.11 -0.72 14.94
CA LYS A 660 29.29 -1.45 15.44
C LYS A 660 29.08 -2.93 15.66
N VAL A 661 27.85 -3.36 15.86
CA VAL A 661 27.47 -4.77 16.06
C VAL A 661 27.75 -5.62 14.81
N TRP A 662 27.86 -4.98 13.66
CA TRP A 662 28.13 -5.61 12.37
C TRP A 662 29.66 -5.66 12.15
N ASN A 663 30.25 -6.80 12.41
CA ASN A 663 31.65 -6.99 12.09
C ASN A 663 31.84 -7.50 10.64
N ASP A 664 33.07 -7.36 10.13
CA ASP A 664 33.45 -7.71 8.76
C ASP A 664 33.32 -9.21 8.39
N ASN A 665 32.79 -10.05 9.28
CA ASN A 665 32.74 -11.51 9.15
C ASN A 665 31.34 -12.05 8.83
N ILE A 666 30.33 -11.20 8.59
CA ILE A 666 29.01 -11.67 8.18
C ILE A 666 29.06 -11.98 6.69
N GLU A 667 28.97 -13.25 6.35
CA GLU A 667 28.66 -13.66 4.99
C GLU A 667 27.15 -13.45 4.76
N ILE A 668 26.79 -12.26 4.25
CA ILE A 668 25.43 -12.02 3.73
C ILE A 668 25.40 -12.57 2.32
N ASP A 669 24.70 -13.66 2.14
CA ASP A 669 24.51 -14.31 0.85
C ASP A 669 23.42 -13.65 0.00
N ASN A 670 23.12 -12.37 0.26
CA ASN A 670 22.09 -11.57 -0.42
C ASN A 670 22.51 -10.98 -1.76
N ASN A 671 23.56 -11.51 -2.37
CA ASN A 671 23.75 -11.24 -3.76
C ASN A 671 22.63 -11.95 -4.55
N SER A 672 21.90 -11.25 -5.41
CA SER A 672 20.91 -11.87 -6.31
C SER A 672 21.48 -13.06 -7.11
N ALA A 673 22.80 -13.10 -7.31
CA ALA A 673 23.51 -14.26 -7.86
C ALA A 673 23.63 -15.39 -6.83
N ASN A 674 23.71 -15.11 -5.53
CA ASN A 674 23.86 -16.11 -4.48
C ASN A 674 22.50 -16.61 -3.99
N LEU A 675 21.47 -15.77 -3.94
CA LEU A 675 20.09 -16.26 -3.80
C LEU A 675 19.69 -17.20 -4.96
N ARG A 676 20.23 -16.98 -6.19
CA ARG A 676 20.13 -17.93 -7.31
C ARG A 676 20.98 -19.18 -7.09
N ALA A 677 22.00 -19.13 -6.26
CA ALA A 677 22.96 -20.18 -5.99
C ALA A 677 22.79 -20.82 -4.62
N MET A 678 21.72 -20.49 -3.85
CA MET A 678 21.41 -21.22 -2.63
C MET A 678 21.38 -22.71 -2.97
N LYS A 679 22.46 -23.40 -2.66
CA LYS A 679 22.52 -24.84 -2.69
C LYS A 679 21.68 -25.31 -1.53
N TYR A 680 20.41 -25.57 -1.79
CA TYR A 680 19.69 -26.51 -0.95
C TYR A 680 20.42 -27.83 -1.11
N GLU A 681 21.08 -28.28 -0.05
CA GLU A 681 21.48 -29.68 0.04
C GLU A 681 20.23 -30.51 -0.16
N ASP A 682 20.33 -31.59 -0.92
CA ASP A 682 19.22 -32.48 -1.22
C ASP A 682 18.66 -33.06 0.09
N GLU A 683 17.78 -32.30 0.76
CA GLU A 683 16.98 -32.86 1.85
C GLU A 683 15.96 -33.78 1.23
N THR A 684 16.16 -35.08 1.43
CA THR A 684 15.16 -36.09 1.07
C THR A 684 13.88 -35.80 1.83
N ILE A 685 12.79 -35.57 1.10
CA ILE A 685 11.46 -35.38 1.69
C ILE A 685 11.12 -36.63 2.53
N ASP A 686 10.81 -36.42 3.80
CA ASP A 686 10.29 -37.49 4.65
C ASP A 686 8.85 -37.83 4.21
N GLU A 687 8.73 -38.83 3.32
CA GLU A 687 7.44 -39.25 2.77
C GLU A 687 6.41 -39.62 3.84
N SER A 688 6.82 -39.93 5.06
CA SER A 688 5.88 -40.24 6.15
C SER A 688 5.11 -39.02 6.63
N LYS A 689 5.68 -37.83 6.43
CA LYS A 689 5.08 -36.52 6.80
C LYS A 689 4.30 -35.88 5.67
N VAL A 690 4.38 -36.38 4.45
CA VAL A 690 3.65 -35.83 3.31
C VAL A 690 2.17 -36.21 3.42
N PRO A 691 1.23 -35.25 3.39
CA PRO A 691 -0.20 -35.50 3.34
C PRO A 691 -0.57 -36.45 2.19
N ALA A 692 -1.56 -37.31 2.41
CA ALA A 692 -1.92 -38.36 1.45
C ALA A 692 -2.29 -37.80 0.05
N ASP A 693 -2.92 -36.66 -0.01
CA ASP A 693 -3.32 -35.96 -1.24
C ASP A 693 -2.13 -35.32 -1.98
N LEU A 694 -1.04 -35.08 -1.27
CA LEU A 694 0.20 -34.57 -1.86
C LEU A 694 1.23 -35.68 -2.16
N LYS A 695 0.99 -36.91 -1.68
CA LYS A 695 1.84 -38.07 -2.04
C LYS A 695 1.68 -38.40 -3.51
N PHE A 696 2.80 -38.57 -4.21
CA PHE A 696 2.80 -39.06 -5.57
C PHE A 696 3.87 -40.14 -5.76
N SER A 697 3.56 -41.16 -6.51
CA SER A 697 4.53 -42.14 -7.00
C SER A 697 4.75 -41.88 -8.48
N ALA A 698 5.91 -41.30 -8.83
CA ALA A 698 6.38 -41.09 -10.20
C ALA A 698 5.48 -40.27 -11.14
N ASP A 699 5.86 -40.15 -12.44
CA ASP A 699 5.25 -39.32 -13.49
C ASP A 699 3.74 -39.56 -13.75
N GLU A 700 3.17 -40.63 -13.21
CA GLU A 700 1.80 -41.06 -13.49
C GLU A 700 0.70 -40.18 -12.84
N ARG A 701 1.06 -39.27 -11.93
CA ARG A 701 0.06 -38.40 -11.24
C ARG A 701 -0.06 -36.98 -11.79
N PHE A 702 0.51 -36.70 -12.93
CA PHE A 702 0.32 -35.42 -13.63
C PHE A 702 -0.37 -35.67 -14.98
N GLY A 703 -1.41 -34.87 -15.27
CA GLY A 703 -2.14 -34.93 -16.52
C GLY A 703 -3.04 -36.19 -16.65
N ARG A 704 -3.48 -36.74 -15.52
CA ARG A 704 -4.37 -37.90 -15.48
C ARG A 704 -5.75 -37.51 -16.06
N VAL A 705 -6.23 -38.30 -17.00
CA VAL A 705 -7.59 -38.16 -17.52
C VAL A 705 -8.54 -39.04 -16.70
N LEU A 706 -9.46 -38.41 -16.00
CA LEU A 706 -10.52 -39.10 -15.29
C LEU A 706 -11.71 -39.38 -16.19
N ASP A 707 -12.43 -40.48 -15.95
CA ASP A 707 -13.68 -40.82 -16.67
C ASP A 707 -14.75 -39.71 -16.47
N THR A 708 -14.76 -39.12 -15.30
CA THR A 708 -15.54 -37.91 -14.96
C THR A 708 -14.56 -36.89 -14.39
N PRO A 709 -14.20 -35.86 -15.16
CA PRO A 709 -13.32 -34.80 -14.68
C PRO A 709 -13.94 -34.08 -13.48
N ILE A 710 -13.10 -33.74 -12.49
CA ILE A 710 -13.48 -32.86 -11.39
C ILE A 710 -13.13 -31.45 -11.82
N THR A 711 -14.12 -30.55 -11.79
CA THR A 711 -13.94 -29.13 -12.17
C THR A 711 -13.63 -28.28 -10.96
N LEU A 712 -13.13 -27.05 -11.17
CA LEU A 712 -12.96 -26.08 -10.09
C LEU A 712 -14.31 -25.76 -9.40
N HIS A 713 -15.41 -25.71 -10.16
CA HIS A 713 -16.75 -25.52 -9.62
C HIS A 713 -17.17 -26.67 -8.70
N ASP A 714 -16.83 -27.93 -9.02
CA ASP A 714 -17.08 -29.07 -8.15
C ASP A 714 -16.32 -28.99 -6.82
N MET A 715 -15.22 -28.25 -6.80
CA MET A 715 -14.38 -28.00 -5.62
C MET A 715 -14.76 -26.71 -4.88
N LYS A 716 -15.85 -26.03 -5.30
CA LYS A 716 -16.32 -24.82 -4.61
C LYS A 716 -16.51 -25.09 -3.12
N ASP A 717 -15.91 -24.25 -2.28
CA ASP A 717 -15.94 -24.33 -0.81
C ASP A 717 -15.47 -25.68 -0.23
N ALA A 718 -14.69 -26.47 -0.99
CA ALA A 718 -14.16 -27.75 -0.53
C ALA A 718 -13.21 -27.57 0.66
N ALA A 719 -13.43 -28.35 1.73
CA ALA A 719 -12.54 -28.32 2.89
C ALA A 719 -11.09 -28.67 2.48
N TRP A 720 -10.12 -28.18 3.28
CA TRP A 720 -8.70 -28.42 3.00
C TRP A 720 -8.34 -29.92 2.91
N ASP A 721 -8.98 -30.75 3.69
CA ASP A 721 -8.79 -32.20 3.79
C ASP A 721 -9.82 -33.00 2.97
N ASP A 722 -10.57 -32.35 2.07
CA ASP A 722 -11.50 -33.05 1.17
C ASP A 722 -10.74 -34.08 0.32
N PRO A 723 -11.13 -35.35 0.32
CA PRO A 723 -10.42 -36.40 -0.39
C PRO A 723 -10.35 -36.22 -1.91
N ARG A 724 -11.26 -35.41 -2.50
CA ARG A 724 -11.27 -35.11 -3.93
C ARG A 724 -10.04 -34.32 -4.37
N TRP A 725 -9.33 -33.61 -3.46
CA TRP A 725 -8.14 -32.88 -3.81
C TRP A 725 -7.07 -33.72 -4.50
N SER A 726 -6.93 -35.01 -4.11
CA SER A 726 -5.94 -35.88 -4.74
C SER A 726 -6.24 -36.10 -6.24
N ASP A 727 -7.44 -36.53 -6.58
CA ASP A 727 -7.84 -36.77 -7.97
C ASP A 727 -7.94 -35.47 -8.77
N PHE A 728 -8.35 -34.36 -8.13
CA PHE A 728 -8.43 -33.03 -8.75
C PHE A 728 -7.04 -32.54 -9.19
N LEU A 729 -6.04 -32.65 -8.30
CA LEU A 729 -4.65 -32.25 -8.60
C LEU A 729 -3.97 -33.18 -9.61
N ASP A 730 -4.36 -34.46 -9.67
CA ASP A 730 -3.82 -35.42 -10.64
C ASP A 730 -4.16 -35.04 -12.09
N GLN A 731 -5.23 -34.26 -12.32
CA GLN A 731 -5.62 -33.80 -13.66
C GLN A 731 -4.72 -32.70 -14.22
N LEU A 732 -3.94 -32.02 -13.38
CA LEU A 732 -3.00 -30.98 -13.80
C LEU A 732 -1.78 -31.56 -14.49
N SER A 733 -1.43 -31.08 -15.67
CA SER A 733 -0.14 -31.36 -16.28
C SER A 733 0.98 -30.59 -15.55
N ILE A 734 2.24 -31.01 -15.73
CA ILE A 734 3.40 -30.27 -15.20
C ILE A 734 3.42 -28.83 -15.77
N ASP A 735 2.99 -28.65 -17.01
CA ASP A 735 2.94 -27.32 -17.63
C ASP A 735 1.80 -26.46 -17.03
N ASP A 736 0.64 -27.05 -16.69
CA ASP A 736 -0.40 -26.36 -15.95
C ASP A 736 0.12 -25.87 -14.58
N CYS A 737 0.84 -26.71 -13.85
CA CYS A 737 1.44 -26.35 -12.57
C CYS A 737 2.47 -25.21 -12.74
N LYS A 738 3.36 -25.29 -13.75
CA LYS A 738 4.33 -24.24 -14.02
C LYS A 738 3.66 -22.92 -14.36
N ASN A 739 2.61 -22.97 -15.18
CA ASN A 739 1.86 -21.78 -15.56
C ASN A 739 1.11 -21.17 -14.37
N LEU A 740 0.53 -21.99 -13.52
CA LEU A 740 -0.17 -21.53 -12.32
C LEU A 740 0.80 -20.84 -11.33
N ILE A 741 1.96 -21.45 -11.10
CA ILE A 741 2.98 -20.92 -10.17
C ILE A 741 3.65 -19.67 -10.74
N GLY A 742 3.98 -19.67 -12.02
CA GLY A 742 4.76 -18.61 -12.66
C GLY A 742 3.95 -17.61 -13.48
N GLY A 743 2.64 -17.74 -13.51
CA GLY A 743 1.75 -16.91 -14.30
C GLY A 743 1.01 -15.82 -13.54
N GLY A 744 1.45 -15.50 -12.32
CA GLY A 744 0.80 -14.55 -11.42
C GLY A 744 0.94 -13.07 -11.79
N ASP A 745 0.85 -12.72 -13.06
CA ASP A 745 0.91 -11.32 -13.53
C ASP A 745 -0.49 -10.70 -13.54
N PHE A 746 -0.97 -10.30 -12.36
CA PHE A 746 -2.33 -9.78 -12.13
C PHE A 746 -3.45 -10.73 -12.59
N ALA A 747 -3.15 -12.00 -12.65
CA ALA A 747 -4.09 -13.04 -13.05
C ALA A 747 -3.52 -14.43 -12.77
N THR A 748 -4.39 -15.43 -12.59
CA THR A 748 -4.02 -16.82 -12.70
C THR A 748 -4.62 -17.42 -13.98
N PRO A 749 -3.83 -18.16 -14.80
CA PRO A 749 -4.27 -18.63 -16.11
C PRO A 749 -5.40 -19.65 -16.07
N ALA A 750 -6.18 -19.72 -17.15
CA ALA A 750 -7.18 -20.76 -17.33
C ALA A 750 -6.52 -22.15 -17.44
N ILE A 751 -7.15 -23.18 -16.85
CA ILE A 751 -6.70 -24.57 -16.92
C ILE A 751 -7.86 -25.44 -17.39
N LYS A 752 -7.75 -25.94 -18.61
CA LYS A 752 -8.81 -26.65 -19.30
C LYS A 752 -9.15 -28.01 -18.66
N SER A 753 -8.16 -28.73 -18.14
CA SER A 753 -8.36 -30.07 -17.54
C SER A 753 -9.29 -30.06 -16.33
N ILE A 754 -9.41 -28.94 -15.64
CA ILE A 754 -10.24 -28.77 -14.43
C ILE A 754 -11.31 -27.69 -14.61
N ASP A 755 -11.57 -27.27 -15.85
CA ASP A 755 -12.49 -26.18 -16.19
C ASP A 755 -12.32 -24.90 -15.36
N LYS A 756 -11.05 -24.60 -14.98
CA LYS A 756 -10.70 -23.37 -14.27
C LYS A 756 -10.67 -22.22 -15.28
N PRO A 757 -11.50 -21.18 -15.11
CA PRO A 757 -11.38 -19.99 -15.93
C PRO A 757 -10.14 -19.17 -15.58
N ASN A 758 -9.80 -18.19 -16.43
CA ASN A 758 -8.86 -17.16 -16.07
C ASN A 758 -9.39 -16.37 -14.87
N ALA A 759 -8.56 -16.12 -13.87
CA ALA A 759 -8.87 -15.26 -12.73
C ALA A 759 -8.10 -13.95 -12.87
N SER A 760 -8.79 -12.82 -12.81
CA SER A 760 -8.17 -11.49 -12.80
C SER A 760 -7.95 -11.02 -11.39
N GLU A 761 -6.83 -10.35 -11.14
CA GLU A 761 -6.47 -9.84 -9.83
C GLU A 761 -6.26 -8.33 -9.91
N GLY A 762 -6.77 -7.61 -8.93
CA GLY A 762 -6.69 -6.16 -8.87
C GLY A 762 -5.64 -5.69 -7.86
N ASP A 763 -4.92 -4.63 -8.21
CA ASP A 763 -4.04 -3.92 -7.28
C ASP A 763 -4.71 -2.64 -6.79
N GLY A 764 -4.26 -2.16 -5.64
CA GLY A 764 -4.70 -0.91 -5.04
C GLY A 764 -5.37 -1.10 -3.68
N PRO A 765 -4.67 -0.84 -2.56
CA PRO A 765 -5.24 -1.03 -1.22
C PRO A 765 -6.38 -0.06 -0.88
N ALA A 766 -6.56 1.03 -1.62
CA ALA A 766 -7.69 1.95 -1.45
C ALA A 766 -8.87 1.67 -2.39
N SER A 767 -8.72 0.72 -3.34
CA SER A 767 -9.76 0.28 -4.27
C SER A 767 -9.41 -1.11 -4.79
N CYS A 768 -10.39 -1.91 -5.24
CA CYS A 768 -10.10 -3.28 -5.72
C CYS A 768 -9.33 -3.32 -7.05
N TYR A 769 -9.15 -2.18 -7.72
CA TYR A 769 -8.37 -1.99 -8.94
C TYR A 769 -8.14 -0.49 -9.15
N ASN A 770 -7.05 -0.10 -9.83
CA ASN A 770 -6.62 1.31 -9.93
C ASN A 770 -7.65 2.29 -10.52
N SER A 771 -8.63 1.81 -11.27
CA SER A 771 -9.74 2.61 -11.80
C SER A 771 -11.06 2.45 -11.03
N GLY A 772 -11.04 1.79 -9.87
CA GLY A 772 -12.16 1.65 -8.96
C GLY A 772 -12.42 2.91 -8.14
N THR A 773 -13.53 2.89 -7.38
CA THR A 773 -13.85 3.96 -6.44
C THR A 773 -12.82 4.00 -5.32
N GLY A 774 -12.07 5.10 -5.22
CA GLY A 774 -11.07 5.30 -4.17
C GLY A 774 -11.72 5.57 -2.82
N HIS A 775 -11.37 4.77 -1.82
CA HIS A 775 -11.82 4.90 -0.44
C HIS A 775 -10.81 5.71 0.39
N PRO A 776 -11.17 6.11 1.61
CA PRO A 776 -10.25 6.75 2.53
C PRO A 776 -8.99 5.92 2.77
N SER A 777 -7.89 6.58 3.14
CA SER A 777 -6.63 5.93 3.47
C SER A 777 -6.79 4.86 4.57
N GLY A 778 -5.89 3.88 4.58
CA GLY A 778 -5.84 2.85 5.62
C GLY A 778 -5.79 3.44 7.03
N THR A 779 -5.02 4.53 7.21
CA THR A 779 -4.97 5.28 8.47
C THR A 779 -6.35 5.81 8.91
N ILE A 780 -7.15 6.37 7.98
CA ILE A 780 -8.50 6.85 8.28
C ILE A 780 -9.46 5.69 8.54
N LEU A 781 -9.38 4.62 7.75
CA LEU A 781 -10.18 3.42 8.00
C LEU A 781 -9.94 2.87 9.41
N ALA A 782 -8.70 2.75 9.81
CA ALA A 782 -8.32 2.32 11.16
C ALA A 782 -8.76 3.33 12.24
N SER A 783 -8.67 4.64 11.96
CA SER A 783 -9.12 5.71 12.87
C SER A 783 -10.61 5.66 13.16
N THR A 784 -11.40 4.88 12.43
CA THR A 784 -12.79 4.61 12.79
C THR A 784 -12.92 3.80 14.07
N TRP A 785 -11.93 2.97 14.44
CA TRP A 785 -11.98 1.99 15.54
C TRP A 785 -13.25 1.13 15.49
N TRP A 786 -13.67 0.82 14.27
CA TRP A 786 -14.95 0.16 14.01
C TRP A 786 -14.80 -0.95 12.98
N ASN A 787 -14.86 -2.19 13.42
CA ASN A 787 -14.63 -3.37 12.59
C ASN A 787 -15.62 -3.46 11.41
N GLU A 788 -16.86 -2.98 11.61
CA GLU A 788 -17.86 -2.94 10.55
C GLU A 788 -17.52 -1.92 9.45
N ALA A 789 -16.73 -0.87 9.74
CA ALA A 789 -16.21 0.01 8.70
C ALA A 789 -15.22 -0.71 7.80
N ALA A 790 -14.33 -1.54 8.37
CA ALA A 790 -13.40 -2.37 7.61
C ALA A 790 -14.15 -3.43 6.76
N LEU A 791 -15.17 -4.06 7.35
CA LEU A 791 -16.05 -4.97 6.64
C LEU A 791 -16.78 -4.28 5.48
N LEU A 792 -17.32 -3.06 5.71
CA LEU A 792 -17.98 -2.24 4.69
C LEU A 792 -17.01 -1.85 3.57
N PHE A 793 -15.78 -1.50 3.92
CA PHE A 793 -14.72 -1.18 2.95
C PHE A 793 -14.43 -2.38 2.05
N GLY A 794 -14.20 -3.56 2.63
CA GLY A 794 -13.96 -4.78 1.89
C GLY A 794 -15.12 -5.14 0.95
N ARG A 795 -16.37 -5.07 1.46
CA ARG A 795 -17.61 -5.27 0.65
C ARG A 795 -17.70 -4.29 -0.51
N SER A 796 -17.42 -3.02 -0.24
CA SER A 796 -17.53 -1.94 -1.22
C SER A 796 -16.58 -2.15 -2.39
N CYS A 797 -15.30 -2.38 -2.08
CA CYS A 797 -14.26 -2.65 -3.09
C CYS A 797 -14.55 -3.93 -3.87
N ALA A 798 -14.88 -5.02 -3.17
CA ALA A 798 -15.06 -6.33 -3.80
C ALA A 798 -16.32 -6.41 -4.64
N LYS A 799 -17.43 -5.76 -4.23
CA LYS A 799 -18.65 -5.70 -5.03
C LYS A 799 -18.41 -5.03 -6.39
N GLU A 800 -17.69 -3.90 -6.37
CA GLU A 800 -17.32 -3.19 -7.60
C GLU A 800 -16.32 -4.02 -8.43
N GLY A 801 -15.31 -4.64 -7.80
CA GLY A 801 -14.32 -5.50 -8.46
C GLY A 801 -14.96 -6.75 -9.07
N ALA A 802 -15.76 -7.51 -8.32
CA ALA A 802 -16.44 -8.71 -8.79
C ALA A 802 -17.40 -8.42 -9.96
N ALA A 803 -18.09 -7.27 -9.93
CA ALA A 803 -18.94 -6.83 -11.05
C ALA A 803 -18.14 -6.55 -12.34
N ARG A 804 -16.81 -6.49 -12.24
CA ARG A 804 -15.85 -6.34 -13.37
C ARG A 804 -15.05 -7.61 -13.65
N GLY A 805 -15.33 -8.69 -12.92
CA GLY A 805 -14.64 -9.97 -13.09
C GLY A 805 -13.29 -10.06 -12.33
N ILE A 806 -13.07 -9.21 -11.34
CA ILE A 806 -11.95 -9.34 -10.41
C ILE A 806 -12.24 -10.49 -9.43
N THR A 807 -11.25 -11.34 -9.25
CA THR A 807 -11.30 -12.53 -8.40
C THR A 807 -10.39 -12.42 -7.19
N GLY A 808 -9.22 -11.83 -7.36
CA GLY A 808 -8.23 -11.62 -6.29
C GLY A 808 -7.88 -10.14 -6.13
N TRP A 809 -7.42 -9.76 -4.93
CA TRP A 809 -7.10 -8.39 -4.59
C TRP A 809 -5.80 -8.30 -3.78
N TYR A 810 -4.81 -7.55 -4.28
CA TYR A 810 -3.52 -7.33 -3.60
C TYR A 810 -3.68 -6.27 -2.49
N ALA A 811 -4.42 -6.65 -1.48
CA ALA A 811 -4.73 -5.92 -0.25
C ALA A 811 -5.22 -6.93 0.81
N PRO A 812 -5.33 -6.56 2.09
CA PRO A 812 -4.96 -5.29 2.72
C PRO A 812 -3.45 -5.12 2.92
N GLY A 813 -2.98 -3.86 2.97
CA GLY A 813 -1.66 -3.53 3.48
C GLY A 813 -1.70 -3.51 5.02
N MET A 814 -0.82 -4.29 5.70
CA MET A 814 -0.96 -4.54 7.14
C MET A 814 0.32 -4.35 7.96
N ASN A 815 1.37 -3.82 7.35
CA ASN A 815 2.61 -3.55 8.08
C ASN A 815 2.38 -2.53 9.19
N ILE A 816 3.15 -2.63 10.25
CA ILE A 816 3.04 -1.73 11.40
C ILE A 816 3.58 -0.34 11.06
N HIS A 817 2.92 0.72 11.52
CA HIS A 817 3.43 2.08 11.46
C HIS A 817 4.62 2.22 12.42
N ARG A 818 5.78 1.75 11.99
CA ARG A 818 7.00 1.77 12.79
C ARG A 818 7.54 3.19 12.99
N SER A 819 7.33 4.05 12.02
CA SER A 819 7.78 5.45 12.03
C SER A 819 6.87 6.32 11.17
N PRO A 820 6.61 7.58 11.57
CA PRO A 820 5.94 8.57 10.72
C PRO A 820 6.65 8.87 9.39
N TYR A 821 7.93 8.54 9.29
CA TYR A 821 8.69 8.67 8.03
C TYR A 821 8.29 7.67 6.95
N ALA A 822 7.61 6.58 7.29
CA ALA A 822 7.28 5.54 6.31
C ALA A 822 6.33 6.06 5.23
N GLY A 823 6.77 6.00 3.98
CA GLY A 823 6.04 6.55 2.84
C GLY A 823 4.72 5.85 2.55
N ARG A 824 4.53 4.61 3.01
CA ARG A 824 3.31 3.80 2.81
C ARG A 824 2.40 3.71 4.03
N ASN A 825 2.62 4.48 5.10
CA ASN A 825 1.69 4.49 6.24
C ASN A 825 0.25 4.80 5.82
N PHE A 826 0.03 5.53 4.75
CA PHE A 826 -1.31 5.82 4.24
C PHE A 826 -2.13 4.57 3.88
N GLU A 827 -1.50 3.48 3.46
CA GLU A 827 -2.19 2.25 3.07
C GLU A 827 -2.17 1.18 4.17
N TYR A 828 -1.31 1.37 5.18
CA TYR A 828 -1.28 0.58 6.39
C TYR A 828 -2.24 1.16 7.42
N TYR A 829 -2.37 0.53 8.57
CA TYR A 829 -3.48 0.86 9.47
C TYR A 829 -3.04 1.55 10.74
N SER A 830 -2.01 1.06 11.43
CA SER A 830 -1.71 1.50 12.80
C SER A 830 -0.31 1.07 13.27
N GLU A 831 0.16 1.73 14.32
CA GLU A 831 1.30 1.27 15.14
C GLU A 831 0.92 0.09 16.07
N ASP A 832 -0.39 -0.17 16.28
CA ASP A 832 -0.88 -1.27 17.12
C ASP A 832 -1.30 -2.48 16.29
N PRO A 833 -0.80 -3.70 16.62
CA PRO A 833 -1.06 -4.91 15.86
C PRO A 833 -2.51 -5.41 15.94
N LEU A 834 -3.26 -5.11 17.02
CA LEU A 834 -4.67 -5.50 17.15
C LEU A 834 -5.54 -4.68 16.20
N ILE A 835 -5.32 -3.36 16.15
CA ILE A 835 -6.02 -2.46 15.21
C ILE A 835 -5.69 -2.85 13.77
N ALA A 836 -4.40 -3.02 13.45
CA ALA A 836 -3.97 -3.38 12.10
C ALA A 836 -4.52 -4.75 11.66
N GLY A 837 -4.47 -5.74 12.56
CA GLY A 837 -4.98 -7.09 12.29
C GLY A 837 -6.48 -7.13 12.07
N ASN A 838 -7.25 -6.46 12.93
CA ASN A 838 -8.70 -6.39 12.79
C ASN A 838 -9.10 -5.63 11.52
N ALA A 839 -8.52 -4.45 11.26
CA ALA A 839 -8.82 -3.68 10.06
C ALA A 839 -8.58 -4.51 8.79
N GLY A 840 -7.43 -5.19 8.69
CA GLY A 840 -7.12 -6.05 7.54
C GLY A 840 -8.00 -7.30 7.47
N GLY A 841 -8.21 -8.00 8.57
CA GLY A 841 -9.00 -9.22 8.61
C GLY A 841 -10.48 -8.99 8.30
N TYR A 842 -11.11 -7.96 8.85
CA TYR A 842 -12.51 -7.61 8.51
C TYR A 842 -12.64 -7.07 7.07
N THR A 843 -11.62 -6.39 6.53
CA THR A 843 -11.57 -6.05 5.11
C THR A 843 -11.61 -7.31 4.23
N ALA A 844 -10.82 -8.31 4.56
CA ALA A 844 -10.81 -9.60 3.86
C ALA A 844 -12.16 -10.32 3.94
N LEU A 845 -12.76 -10.38 5.12
CA LEU A 845 -14.10 -10.96 5.29
C LEU A 845 -15.15 -10.28 4.42
N GLY A 846 -15.13 -8.94 4.37
CA GLY A 846 -16.03 -8.17 3.52
C GLY A 846 -15.80 -8.45 2.03
N ALA A 847 -14.56 -8.62 1.60
CA ALA A 847 -14.22 -8.96 0.22
C ALA A 847 -14.70 -10.37 -0.15
N LEU A 848 -14.54 -11.34 0.73
CA LEU A 848 -14.96 -12.72 0.51
C LEU A 848 -16.47 -12.86 0.34
N GLU A 849 -17.30 -11.95 0.87
CA GLU A 849 -18.74 -11.97 0.65
C GLU A 849 -19.12 -11.84 -0.84
N TYR A 850 -18.27 -11.24 -1.64
CA TYR A 850 -18.41 -11.14 -3.10
C TYR A 850 -17.43 -12.06 -3.85
N GLY A 851 -16.87 -13.05 -3.15
CA GLY A 851 -15.95 -14.03 -3.71
C GLY A 851 -14.61 -13.46 -4.17
N VAL A 852 -14.21 -12.30 -3.69
CA VAL A 852 -12.88 -11.73 -3.96
C VAL A 852 -11.96 -12.11 -2.82
N TYR A 853 -10.99 -13.01 -3.09
CA TYR A 853 -9.97 -13.32 -2.11
C TYR A 853 -8.89 -12.22 -2.06
N THR A 854 -8.23 -12.12 -0.92
CA THR A 854 -7.29 -11.03 -0.65
C THR A 854 -5.88 -11.57 -0.41
N PHE A 855 -4.86 -10.76 -0.72
CA PHE A 855 -3.47 -11.03 -0.39
C PHE A 855 -2.99 -10.00 0.64
N ALA A 856 -2.97 -10.38 1.91
CA ALA A 856 -2.44 -9.52 2.97
C ALA A 856 -0.96 -9.22 2.72
N LYS A 857 -0.58 -7.94 2.68
CA LYS A 857 0.76 -7.49 2.29
C LYS A 857 1.33 -6.48 3.29
N HIS A 858 2.66 -6.40 3.42
CA HIS A 858 3.66 -7.26 2.79
C HIS A 858 4.22 -8.20 3.86
N TYR A 859 3.90 -9.48 3.76
CA TYR A 859 4.20 -10.51 4.76
C TYR A 859 5.70 -10.73 4.91
N GLY A 860 6.22 -10.26 6.01
CA GLY A 860 7.62 -10.10 6.34
C GLY A 860 7.84 -8.73 6.98
N LEU A 861 9.07 -8.33 7.23
CA LEU A 861 9.44 -7.07 7.89
C LEU A 861 9.66 -5.96 6.85
N ASN A 862 8.59 -5.32 6.38
CA ASN A 862 8.60 -4.30 5.31
C ASN A 862 7.99 -2.97 5.76
N GLU A 863 8.45 -2.43 6.89
CA GLU A 863 7.93 -1.20 7.49
C GLU A 863 8.61 0.06 6.93
N GLN A 864 9.46 -0.05 5.91
CA GLN A 864 10.11 1.07 5.21
C GLN A 864 10.22 0.81 3.70
N GLU A 865 10.29 1.89 2.91
CA GLU A 865 10.35 1.84 1.46
C GLU A 865 11.80 1.91 0.91
N ILE A 866 12.64 2.73 1.54
CA ILE A 866 14.03 2.87 1.08
C ILE A 866 14.78 1.56 1.28
N ASN A 867 15.42 1.11 0.19
CA ASN A 867 16.20 -0.13 0.13
C ASN A 867 15.38 -1.41 0.33
N ARG A 868 14.04 -1.37 0.34
CA ARG A 868 13.19 -2.55 0.60
C ARG A 868 13.56 -3.78 -0.24
N ASN A 869 14.03 -3.58 -1.48
CA ASN A 869 14.52 -4.66 -2.35
C ASN A 869 15.84 -5.25 -1.80
N GLY A 870 15.74 -6.28 -0.97
CA GLY A 870 16.88 -6.93 -0.34
C GLY A 870 17.34 -6.26 0.95
N LEU A 871 16.49 -5.46 1.60
CA LEU A 871 16.74 -4.95 2.94
C LEU A 871 16.84 -6.10 3.94
N ASN A 872 17.95 -6.21 4.63
CA ASN A 872 18.14 -7.19 5.69
C ASN A 872 17.57 -6.63 7.00
N VAL A 873 16.50 -7.26 7.51
CA VAL A 873 15.84 -6.79 8.72
C VAL A 873 16.08 -7.75 9.87
N PHE A 874 16.56 -7.20 10.98
CA PHE A 874 16.83 -7.94 12.21
C PHE A 874 15.87 -7.48 13.29
N CYS A 875 15.27 -8.43 13.99
CA CYS A 875 14.30 -8.19 15.04
C CYS A 875 14.31 -9.33 16.05
N SER A 876 13.96 -9.05 17.31
CA SER A 876 13.78 -10.09 18.32
C SER A 876 12.59 -10.97 17.95
N GLU A 877 12.65 -12.26 18.27
CA GLU A 877 11.54 -13.18 18.01
C GLU A 877 10.26 -12.74 18.71
N GLN A 878 10.36 -12.16 19.92
CA GLN A 878 9.21 -11.58 20.62
C GLN A 878 8.61 -10.42 19.83
N GLY A 879 9.43 -9.49 19.34
CA GLY A 879 8.97 -8.36 18.50
C GLY A 879 8.28 -8.84 17.22
N ILE A 880 8.87 -9.83 16.53
CA ILE A 880 8.28 -10.44 15.34
C ILE A 880 6.88 -10.98 15.63
N ARG A 881 6.72 -11.77 16.70
CA ARG A 881 5.47 -12.49 17.00
C ARG A 881 4.38 -11.62 17.63
N GLU A 882 4.76 -10.66 18.48
CA GLU A 882 3.78 -9.86 19.25
C GLU A 882 3.45 -8.52 18.58
N VAL A 883 4.27 -8.05 17.63
CA VAL A 883 4.08 -6.75 16.98
C VAL A 883 4.00 -6.89 15.46
N TYR A 884 5.11 -7.20 14.82
CA TYR A 884 5.23 -7.03 13.36
C TYR A 884 4.43 -8.05 12.54
N LEU A 885 4.33 -9.30 12.99
CA LEU A 885 3.56 -10.34 12.28
C LEU A 885 2.21 -10.66 12.95
N LYS A 886 1.92 -10.08 14.12
CA LYS A 886 0.63 -10.29 14.79
C LYS A 886 -0.59 -9.89 13.95
N PRO A 887 -0.55 -8.81 13.13
CA PRO A 887 -1.67 -8.49 12.24
C PRO A 887 -2.01 -9.62 11.28
N TYR A 888 -1.00 -10.31 10.75
CA TYR A 888 -1.19 -11.42 9.80
C TYR A 888 -1.71 -12.69 10.47
N GLU A 889 -1.38 -12.93 11.75
CA GLU A 889 -2.00 -13.99 12.55
C GLU A 889 -3.50 -13.75 12.68
N ILE A 890 -3.90 -12.53 13.07
CA ILE A 890 -5.30 -12.13 13.20
C ILE A 890 -6.04 -12.26 11.86
N TYR A 891 -5.42 -11.82 10.76
CA TYR A 891 -5.97 -11.98 9.41
C TYR A 891 -6.18 -13.47 9.06
N SER A 892 -5.23 -14.32 9.37
CA SER A 892 -5.33 -15.78 9.15
C SER A 892 -6.47 -16.38 9.98
N ASP A 893 -6.59 -16.00 11.25
CA ASP A 893 -7.64 -16.49 12.16
C ASP A 893 -9.04 -16.06 11.71
N LEU A 894 -9.16 -14.88 11.08
CA LEU A 894 -10.40 -14.40 10.48
C LEU A 894 -10.70 -15.01 9.11
N GLY A 895 -9.87 -15.93 8.60
CA GLY A 895 -10.15 -16.70 7.39
C GLY A 895 -9.60 -16.10 6.08
N GLY A 896 -8.62 -15.23 6.17
CA GLY A 896 -7.88 -14.77 4.99
C GLY A 896 -7.20 -15.94 4.26
N THR A 897 -7.18 -15.93 2.92
CA THR A 897 -6.69 -17.05 2.08
C THR A 897 -5.54 -16.69 1.14
N GLY A 898 -4.97 -15.49 1.28
CA GLY A 898 -3.80 -15.07 0.50
C GLY A 898 -2.85 -14.23 1.32
N MET A 899 -1.55 -14.41 1.09
CA MET A 899 -0.47 -13.60 1.65
C MET A 899 0.44 -13.14 0.51
N MET A 900 1.00 -11.94 0.61
CA MET A 900 2.03 -11.45 -0.31
C MET A 900 3.35 -11.33 0.44
N SER A 901 4.34 -12.15 0.10
CA SER A 901 5.66 -12.10 0.73
C SER A 901 6.40 -10.82 0.35
N ALA A 902 7.04 -10.19 1.34
CA ALA A 902 7.70 -8.90 1.20
C ALA A 902 8.96 -8.94 0.32
N PHE A 903 9.40 -7.77 -0.17
CA PHE A 903 10.71 -7.59 -0.80
C PHE A 903 11.88 -7.78 0.15
N SER A 904 11.68 -7.45 1.43
CA SER A 904 12.70 -7.48 2.48
C SER A 904 13.11 -8.91 2.84
N SER A 905 14.20 -9.01 3.57
CA SER A 905 14.71 -10.27 4.13
C SER A 905 14.43 -10.34 5.62
N MET A 906 14.08 -11.53 6.09
CA MET A 906 14.07 -11.91 7.50
C MET A 906 15.52 -12.26 7.90
N GLY A 907 16.19 -11.39 8.65
CA GLY A 907 17.63 -11.47 8.78
C GLY A 907 18.31 -11.32 7.42
N THR A 908 18.98 -12.38 6.96
CA THR A 908 19.65 -12.40 5.65
C THR A 908 18.94 -13.24 4.59
N THR A 909 17.79 -13.83 4.92
CA THR A 909 17.01 -14.67 4.00
C THR A 909 15.82 -13.90 3.48
N TRP A 910 15.66 -13.81 2.14
CA TRP A 910 14.47 -13.20 1.56
C TRP A 910 13.18 -13.78 2.17
N ALA A 911 12.20 -12.92 2.50
CA ALA A 911 10.98 -13.31 3.20
C ALA A 911 10.27 -14.50 2.54
N GLY A 912 10.10 -14.49 1.20
CA GLY A 912 9.47 -15.59 0.46
C GLY A 912 10.30 -16.89 0.40
N ALA A 913 11.58 -16.85 0.77
CA ALA A 913 12.45 -18.03 0.89
C ALA A 913 12.69 -18.47 2.35
N SER A 914 12.04 -17.80 3.31
CA SER A 914 12.14 -18.16 4.73
C SER A 914 11.14 -19.28 5.06
N GLU A 915 11.63 -20.50 5.25
CA GLU A 915 10.81 -21.64 5.69
C GLU A 915 10.18 -21.36 7.06
N ALA A 916 10.94 -20.73 7.97
CA ALA A 916 10.45 -20.32 9.28
C ALA A 916 9.20 -19.42 9.16
N LEU A 917 9.20 -18.50 8.19
CA LEU A 917 8.09 -17.59 7.94
C LEU A 917 6.95 -18.26 7.17
N CYS A 918 7.22 -18.77 5.97
CA CYS A 918 6.17 -19.21 5.03
C CYS A 918 5.60 -20.60 5.33
N GLN A 919 6.38 -21.47 5.96
CA GLN A 919 5.94 -22.84 6.29
C GLN A 919 5.65 -22.96 7.78
N THR A 920 6.65 -22.76 8.65
CA THR A 920 6.52 -23.08 10.07
C THR A 920 5.54 -22.13 10.76
N LEU A 921 5.78 -20.82 10.72
CA LEU A 921 4.88 -19.85 11.37
C LEU A 921 3.50 -19.84 10.71
N LEU A 922 3.48 -19.64 9.38
CA LEU A 922 2.22 -19.40 8.67
C LEU A 922 1.32 -20.65 8.66
N ARG A 923 1.88 -21.82 8.28
CA ARG A 923 1.06 -23.01 8.01
C ARG A 923 1.02 -23.99 9.16
N GLU A 924 2.18 -24.22 9.83
CA GLU A 924 2.25 -25.21 10.91
C GLU A 924 1.76 -24.63 12.24
N GLU A 925 2.08 -23.36 12.54
CA GLU A 925 1.61 -22.72 13.78
C GLU A 925 0.23 -22.12 13.60
N TRP A 926 0.00 -21.23 12.62
CA TRP A 926 -1.28 -20.54 12.44
C TRP A 926 -2.33 -21.33 11.64
N GLY A 927 -1.94 -22.42 10.98
CA GLY A 927 -2.87 -23.24 10.21
C GLY A 927 -3.41 -22.57 8.94
N PHE A 928 -2.74 -21.54 8.45
CA PHE A 928 -3.14 -20.81 7.24
C PHE A 928 -3.31 -21.75 6.04
N LYS A 929 -4.39 -21.54 5.31
CA LYS A 929 -4.72 -22.28 4.09
C LYS A 929 -4.94 -21.30 2.94
N GLY A 930 -4.21 -21.50 1.87
CA GLY A 930 -4.30 -20.62 0.70
C GLY A 930 -2.94 -20.25 0.13
N SER A 931 -2.93 -19.31 -0.82
CA SER A 931 -1.77 -18.93 -1.61
C SER A 931 -0.84 -17.95 -0.90
N VAL A 932 0.47 -18.11 -1.09
CA VAL A 932 1.48 -17.09 -0.84
C VAL A 932 2.05 -16.64 -2.17
N ILE A 933 1.74 -15.40 -2.59
CA ILE A 933 2.30 -14.77 -3.79
C ILE A 933 3.51 -13.89 -3.41
N THR A 934 4.44 -13.68 -4.34
CA THR A 934 5.51 -12.69 -4.14
C THR A 934 4.97 -11.27 -4.32
N ASP A 935 5.65 -10.27 -3.76
CA ASP A 935 5.56 -8.90 -4.28
C ASP A 935 6.06 -8.86 -5.73
N TYR A 936 5.89 -7.70 -6.44
CA TYR A 936 6.23 -7.59 -7.86
C TYR A 936 7.71 -7.91 -8.12
N ASN A 937 7.98 -9.06 -8.71
CA ASN A 937 9.33 -9.57 -8.83
C ASN A 937 10.08 -8.97 -10.03
N ASN A 938 11.25 -8.42 -9.75
CA ASN A 938 12.19 -7.90 -10.72
C ASN A 938 13.49 -8.73 -10.83
N ASP A 939 13.39 -10.06 -10.81
CA ASP A 939 14.48 -11.06 -10.87
C ASP A 939 15.28 -11.28 -9.57
N THR A 940 14.82 -10.76 -8.41
CA THR A 940 15.52 -10.94 -7.12
C THR A 940 14.96 -12.05 -6.24
N MET A 941 13.85 -12.68 -6.63
CA MET A 941 13.09 -13.66 -5.85
C MET A 941 13.23 -15.07 -6.46
N PRO A 942 14.14 -15.92 -5.97
CA PRO A 942 14.43 -17.21 -6.58
C PRO A 942 13.27 -18.21 -6.41
N CYS A 943 12.78 -18.74 -7.53
CA CYS A 943 11.60 -19.59 -7.56
C CYS A 943 11.80 -20.91 -6.79
N SER A 944 12.93 -21.59 -6.96
CA SER A 944 13.18 -22.87 -6.28
C SER A 944 13.24 -22.73 -4.76
N ALA A 945 13.92 -21.68 -4.27
CA ALA A 945 14.03 -21.42 -2.84
C ALA A 945 12.66 -21.07 -2.24
N GLY A 946 11.90 -20.20 -2.90
CA GLY A 946 10.57 -19.81 -2.46
C GLY A 946 9.60 -20.99 -2.43
N LEU A 947 9.57 -21.83 -3.49
CA LEU A 947 8.71 -23.02 -3.50
C LEU A 947 9.01 -23.97 -2.34
N ARG A 948 10.28 -24.20 -2.04
CA ARG A 948 10.68 -25.06 -0.89
C ARG A 948 10.20 -24.44 0.42
N ALA A 949 10.35 -23.14 0.57
CA ALA A 949 9.96 -22.41 1.78
C ALA A 949 8.44 -22.25 1.97
N GLY A 950 7.62 -22.45 0.95
CA GLY A 950 6.17 -22.31 1.05
C GLY A 950 5.57 -21.06 0.37
N ASN A 951 6.37 -20.34 -0.44
CA ASN A 951 5.85 -19.34 -1.38
C ASN A 951 5.33 -20.10 -2.61
N ASP A 952 4.12 -19.78 -3.07
CA ASP A 952 3.39 -20.61 -4.04
C ASP A 952 3.35 -19.99 -5.44
N GLU A 953 3.34 -18.66 -5.54
CA GLU A 953 3.05 -17.93 -6.77
C GLU A 953 3.98 -16.73 -6.93
N TRP A 954 4.29 -16.37 -8.20
CA TRP A 954 5.18 -15.25 -8.52
C TRP A 954 4.46 -14.17 -9.30
N LEU A 955 4.37 -12.98 -8.72
CA LEU A 955 3.83 -11.78 -9.36
C LEU A 955 4.88 -11.19 -10.31
N ILE A 956 4.99 -11.77 -11.50
CA ILE A 956 5.91 -11.33 -12.56
C ILE A 956 5.34 -11.66 -13.94
N PRO A 957 5.80 -10.98 -15.00
CA PRO A 957 5.56 -11.43 -16.36
C PRO A 957 6.05 -12.86 -16.59
N ALA A 958 5.18 -13.74 -17.05
CA ALA A 958 5.31 -15.20 -17.13
C ALA A 958 6.63 -15.76 -17.72
N LEU A 959 7.36 -14.96 -18.49
CA LEU A 959 8.60 -15.39 -19.14
C LEU A 959 9.83 -15.47 -18.23
N ARG A 960 9.84 -14.71 -17.11
CA ARG A 960 11.03 -14.67 -16.24
C ARG A 960 11.02 -15.80 -15.20
N SER A 961 9.85 -16.11 -14.65
CA SER A 961 9.70 -17.20 -13.68
C SER A 961 9.81 -18.58 -14.29
N SER A 962 9.29 -18.77 -15.51
CA SER A 962 9.34 -20.08 -16.18
C SER A 962 10.77 -20.56 -16.42
N GLY A 963 11.74 -19.65 -16.66
CA GLY A 963 13.16 -19.99 -16.79
C GLY A 963 13.74 -20.59 -15.52
N SER A 964 13.60 -19.88 -14.36
CA SER A 964 14.16 -20.36 -13.08
C SER A 964 13.41 -21.59 -12.55
N LEU A 965 12.10 -21.67 -12.77
CA LEU A 965 11.31 -22.84 -12.41
C LEU A 965 11.66 -24.06 -13.26
N ASN A 966 11.82 -23.89 -14.59
CA ASN A 966 12.26 -24.95 -15.47
C ASN A 966 13.65 -25.47 -15.10
N ASP A 967 14.57 -24.59 -14.72
CA ASP A 967 15.90 -24.97 -14.27
C ASP A 967 15.83 -25.78 -12.99
N ALA A 968 15.00 -25.37 -12.02
CA ALA A 968 14.79 -26.11 -10.77
C ALA A 968 14.17 -27.48 -11.02
N VAL A 969 13.13 -27.58 -11.85
CA VAL A 969 12.48 -28.86 -12.21
C VAL A 969 13.43 -29.80 -12.93
N ASN A 970 14.32 -29.27 -13.79
CA ASN A 970 15.30 -30.10 -14.52
C ASN A 970 16.44 -30.61 -13.62
N LYS A 971 16.82 -29.86 -12.59
CA LYS A 971 17.92 -30.22 -11.67
C LYS A 971 17.51 -31.16 -10.56
N THR A 972 16.31 -30.98 -9.99
CA THR A 972 15.77 -31.78 -8.88
C THR A 972 14.30 -32.14 -9.15
N PRO A 973 14.02 -32.99 -10.15
CA PRO A 973 12.65 -33.17 -10.64
C PRO A 973 11.68 -33.77 -9.61
N GLU A 974 12.14 -34.71 -8.80
CA GLU A 974 11.27 -35.41 -7.84
C GLU A 974 10.85 -34.47 -6.71
N ASP A 975 11.78 -33.76 -6.10
CA ASP A 975 11.49 -32.79 -5.03
C ASP A 975 10.65 -31.63 -5.52
N MET A 976 10.99 -31.06 -6.68
CA MET A 976 10.26 -29.93 -7.24
C MET A 976 8.80 -30.27 -7.56
N ARG A 977 8.53 -31.47 -8.03
CA ARG A 977 7.16 -31.95 -8.28
C ARG A 977 6.29 -31.92 -7.03
N PHE A 978 6.85 -32.35 -5.90
CA PHE A 978 6.16 -32.27 -4.61
C PHE A 978 5.82 -30.80 -4.26
N TYR A 979 6.81 -29.90 -4.28
CA TYR A 979 6.61 -28.49 -3.97
C TYR A 979 5.67 -27.79 -4.94
N MET A 980 5.74 -28.12 -6.23
CA MET A 980 4.80 -27.62 -7.24
C MET A 980 3.37 -28.06 -6.96
N ARG A 981 3.16 -29.35 -6.63
CA ARG A 981 1.84 -29.88 -6.29
C ARG A 981 1.25 -29.21 -5.05
N ARG A 982 2.09 -28.98 -4.03
CA ARG A 982 1.71 -28.23 -2.82
C ARG A 982 1.30 -26.80 -3.16
N ALA A 983 2.11 -26.10 -3.96
CA ALA A 983 1.80 -24.75 -4.39
C ALA A 983 0.48 -24.69 -5.20
N CYS A 984 0.29 -25.59 -6.14
CA CYS A 984 -0.96 -25.69 -6.89
C CYS A 984 -2.17 -25.92 -5.98
N LYS A 985 -2.06 -26.78 -4.95
CA LYS A 985 -3.14 -26.97 -3.98
C LYS A 985 -3.46 -25.67 -3.24
N ASN A 986 -2.42 -24.95 -2.78
CA ASN A 986 -2.58 -23.71 -2.05
C ASN A 986 -3.29 -22.63 -2.90
N ILE A 987 -2.85 -22.44 -4.14
CA ILE A 987 -3.45 -21.49 -5.10
C ILE A 987 -4.89 -21.90 -5.41
N LEU A 988 -5.12 -23.15 -5.77
CA LEU A 988 -6.44 -23.66 -6.14
C LEU A 988 -7.42 -23.68 -4.96
N TYR A 989 -6.93 -23.79 -3.73
CA TYR A 989 -7.76 -23.64 -2.55
C TYR A 989 -8.33 -22.22 -2.42
N SER A 990 -7.49 -21.18 -2.59
CA SER A 990 -7.96 -19.78 -2.60
C SER A 990 -8.98 -19.55 -3.72
N LEU A 991 -8.73 -20.12 -4.91
CA LEU A 991 -9.62 -20.00 -6.05
C LEU A 991 -10.95 -20.77 -5.87
N ALA A 992 -10.94 -21.93 -5.23
CA ALA A 992 -12.14 -22.71 -4.92
C ALA A 992 -13.05 -21.98 -3.91
N HIS A 993 -12.47 -21.10 -3.07
CA HIS A 993 -13.20 -20.25 -2.13
C HIS A 993 -13.47 -18.84 -2.67
N SER A 994 -13.40 -18.65 -3.99
CA SER A 994 -13.59 -17.37 -4.66
C SER A 994 -14.65 -17.42 -5.77
N ASN A 995 -14.94 -16.25 -6.35
CA ASN A 995 -15.86 -16.15 -7.48
C ASN A 995 -15.31 -16.82 -8.77
N ASN A 996 -14.07 -17.29 -8.77
CA ASN A 996 -13.53 -18.10 -9.88
C ASN A 996 -14.19 -19.48 -9.98
N ALA A 997 -14.66 -20.01 -8.83
CA ALA A 997 -15.42 -21.26 -8.75
C ALA A 997 -16.94 -21.05 -8.89
N TRP A 998 -17.44 -19.81 -9.03
CA TRP A 998 -18.86 -19.50 -9.10
C TRP A 998 -19.46 -19.73 -10.50
N ASP A 999 -20.70 -20.10 -10.54
CA ASP A 999 -21.52 -20.13 -11.76
C ASP A 999 -22.41 -18.86 -11.88
N GLU A 1000 -23.22 -18.77 -12.93
CA GLU A 1000 -24.14 -17.63 -13.15
C GLU A 1000 -25.17 -17.47 -12.02
N ALA A 1001 -25.60 -18.57 -11.39
CA ALA A 1001 -26.55 -18.52 -10.29
C ALA A 1001 -25.92 -17.90 -9.03
N ASP A 1002 -24.63 -18.20 -8.76
CA ASP A 1002 -23.89 -17.63 -7.64
C ASP A 1002 -23.74 -16.10 -7.80
N PHE A 1003 -23.35 -15.62 -8.99
CA PHE A 1003 -23.29 -14.18 -9.27
C PHE A 1003 -24.65 -13.51 -9.12
N THR A 1004 -25.71 -14.11 -9.68
CA THR A 1004 -27.07 -13.60 -9.58
C THR A 1004 -27.55 -13.51 -8.13
N ALA A 1005 -27.20 -14.49 -7.29
CA ALA A 1005 -27.53 -14.49 -5.86
C ALA A 1005 -26.87 -13.33 -5.10
N LYS A 1006 -25.75 -12.82 -5.60
CA LYS A 1006 -25.06 -11.63 -5.06
C LYS A 1006 -25.51 -10.32 -5.72
N GLY A 1007 -26.48 -10.35 -6.61
CA GLY A 1007 -26.97 -9.18 -7.35
C GLY A 1007 -25.98 -8.67 -8.40
N LEU A 1008 -25.11 -9.56 -8.89
CA LEU A 1008 -24.13 -9.26 -9.92
C LEU A 1008 -24.50 -9.90 -11.26
N GLU A 1009 -24.11 -9.24 -12.35
CA GLU A 1009 -24.12 -9.86 -13.67
C GLU A 1009 -22.92 -10.80 -13.80
N TYR A 1010 -23.14 -11.96 -14.46
CA TYR A 1010 -22.06 -12.90 -14.72
C TYR A 1010 -21.05 -12.28 -15.70
N PRO A 1011 -19.78 -12.12 -15.34
CA PRO A 1011 -18.82 -11.32 -16.11
C PRO A 1011 -18.31 -11.99 -17.41
N ARG A 1012 -18.75 -13.22 -17.73
CA ARG A 1012 -18.28 -14.02 -18.89
C ARG A 1012 -19.09 -13.81 -20.16
#